data_af34182bb9f508876cfae79d741ada54
#
_entry.id   af34182bb9f508876cfae79d741ada54
#
_cell.length_a   1.000
_cell.length_b   1.000
_cell.length_c   1.000
_cell.angle_alpha   90.00
_cell.angle_beta   90.00
_cell.angle_gamma   90.00
#
_symmetry.space_group_name_H-M   'P 1'
#
loop_
_entity.id
_entity.type
_entity.pdbx_description
1 polymer ?
#
loop_
_entity_poly.entity_id
_entity_poly.type
_entity_poly.pdbx_seq_one_letter_code
_entity_poly.pdbx_strand_id
1 'polypeptide(L)'
;MPIRITGMNSGLDTESIISELVKAQKTKVDAVKKKQTIAGWKQDAWKELNSKIYKLYQNTLGNMRFSTDYSKKITDVSNSSIVSVISSDDAMNATQTLKVEELATTGYMTGAEISKADGGDVTKDTKLADLGIAAGSKITVSVGGKTTDIQITEDTTMWGFVNQLKDAGVEANFDEKNQRLHIAAPKSGAKNDFAITASNTDGTNALNKLGILSYDANTIEAYKKYAEMDATQRQEAIDKDVESRLQSYISQRENLLKTKETQEKALAEAKEAFEKEYPGETIEGALANKADLKQNIDKLKEELKDESSALTEEQKKAKQEELTKLEGKMSALENYENQQKALDATKQSISDVESYLNINDTDPDNVVITASAKLTGEVTTAWDNKINEEKDIVAKYNSNTLTGSDVKRTVGQDAKIVLNGVTYTGDSNTFEVNGLTITALQKSSEEVTLTTRRDTEGVYNKIKSFLKEYNAIINEMDKLYNAESTKEYEPLTDEEKKELSESEIEKWEDKIKGSILRRDSNLSTISNAMKNIMLQGATVNGKQMYLSDFGIETLGYFGAAENERNAYHINGDEDDLATASKTNDLKAAIAADPDTVIGFFTQLSQNLYSELSKQSSSVEGVRTFGNFYDDKRMEEDYNSYKTKIKQQEDKLTALEEKWYNKFAAMETALAKLQSNQSAISSLLGGM
;
A
#
# COMPACT_ATOMS: atom_id res chain seq x y z
N MET A 1 39.05 24.32 19.94
CA MET A 1 39.72 25.63 20.15
C MET A 1 40.91 25.36 21.05
N PRO A 2 42.13 25.93 20.78
CA PRO A 2 43.24 25.81 21.71
C PRO A 2 42.87 26.53 23.01
N ILE A 3 43.27 25.95 24.15
CA ILE A 3 43.09 26.57 25.48
C ILE A 3 43.84 27.90 25.47
N ARG A 4 43.13 29.01 25.50
CA ARG A 4 43.70 30.37 25.50
C ARG A 4 43.86 30.78 26.96
N ILE A 5 45.08 30.64 27.49
CA ILE A 5 45.39 31.07 28.86
C ILE A 5 45.87 32.53 28.79
N THR A 6 45.01 33.47 29.17
CA THR A 6 45.31 34.90 29.27
C THR A 6 44.95 35.38 30.68
N GLY A 7 45.64 36.40 31.17
CA GLY A 7 45.39 36.98 32.50
C GLY A 7 46.22 36.42 33.65
N MET A 8 47.11 35.44 33.40
CA MET A 8 47.92 34.81 34.45
C MET A 8 48.94 35.74 35.13
N ASN A 9 49.48 36.71 34.43
CA ASN A 9 50.47 37.65 34.94
C ASN A 9 49.89 39.05 35.28
N SER A 10 48.86 39.45 34.60
CA SER A 10 48.18 40.74 34.83
C SER A 10 47.09 40.70 35.89
N GLY A 11 46.51 39.51 36.16
CA GLY A 11 45.32 39.35 37.01
C GLY A 11 44.04 39.91 36.37
N LEU A 12 44.07 40.30 35.10
CA LEU A 12 42.91 40.85 34.37
C LEU A 12 42.06 39.72 33.82
N ASP A 13 40.72 39.85 33.96
CA ASP A 13 39.78 39.02 33.23
C ASP A 13 39.73 39.49 31.77
N THR A 14 40.71 38.98 30.98
CA THR A 14 40.88 39.35 29.58
C THR A 14 39.74 38.82 28.71
N GLU A 15 39.04 37.78 29.13
CA GLU A 15 37.91 37.23 28.41
C GLU A 15 36.69 38.15 28.45
N SER A 16 36.33 38.66 29.64
CA SER A 16 35.30 39.68 29.82
C SER A 16 35.63 40.98 29.07
N ILE A 17 36.90 41.42 29.10
CA ILE A 17 37.33 42.65 28.40
C ILE A 17 37.22 42.49 26.88
N ILE A 18 37.65 41.34 26.33
CA ILE A 18 37.49 41.04 24.88
C ILE A 18 36.01 40.98 24.49
N SER A 19 35.20 40.31 25.31
CA SER A 19 33.73 40.25 25.09
C SER A 19 33.13 41.64 24.95
N GLU A 20 33.47 42.59 25.83
CA GLU A 20 32.99 44.00 25.73
C GLU A 20 33.55 44.72 24.51
N LEU A 21 34.81 44.49 24.13
CA LEU A 21 35.44 45.15 22.97
C LEU A 21 34.87 44.67 21.63
N VAL A 22 34.35 43.45 21.57
CA VAL A 22 33.72 42.90 20.33
C VAL A 22 32.19 43.04 20.32
N LYS A 23 31.59 43.49 21.39
CA LYS A 23 30.13 43.62 21.58
C LYS A 23 29.43 44.35 20.43
N ALA A 24 30.00 45.43 19.96
CA ALA A 24 29.46 46.19 18.80
C ALA A 24 29.41 45.35 17.50
N GLN A 25 30.37 44.44 17.31
CA GLN A 25 30.38 43.56 16.15
C GLN A 25 29.39 42.40 16.36
N LYS A 26 29.29 41.84 17.58
CA LYS A 26 28.30 40.84 17.96
C LYS A 26 26.87 41.33 17.74
N THR A 27 26.57 42.60 18.15
CA THR A 27 25.26 43.21 17.88
C THR A 27 24.92 43.23 16.38
N LYS A 28 25.92 43.40 15.49
CA LYS A 28 25.70 43.33 14.03
C LYS A 28 25.38 41.92 13.56
N VAL A 29 26.01 40.89 14.14
CA VAL A 29 25.70 39.49 13.88
C VAL A 29 24.27 39.21 14.31
N ASP A 30 23.90 39.56 15.55
CA ASP A 30 22.58 39.36 16.13
C ASP A 30 21.49 40.09 15.34
N ALA A 31 21.71 41.31 14.91
CA ALA A 31 20.77 42.06 14.07
C ALA A 31 20.47 41.36 12.73
N VAL A 32 21.48 40.70 12.12
CA VAL A 32 21.26 39.91 10.90
C VAL A 32 20.57 38.58 11.20
N LYS A 33 20.91 37.92 12.30
CA LYS A 33 20.22 36.69 12.78
C LYS A 33 18.74 36.98 13.05
N LYS A 34 18.42 38.05 13.77
CA LYS A 34 17.02 38.49 13.99
C LYS A 34 16.25 38.64 12.69
N LYS A 35 16.87 39.27 11.67
CA LYS A 35 16.24 39.43 10.34
C LYS A 35 16.04 38.10 9.62
N GLN A 36 16.98 37.18 9.72
CA GLN A 36 16.85 35.84 9.15
C GLN A 36 15.70 35.08 9.83
N THR A 37 15.60 35.14 11.18
CA THR A 37 14.52 34.53 11.94
C THR A 37 13.15 35.05 11.50
N ILE A 38 13.00 36.36 11.35
CA ILE A 38 11.78 37.00 10.81
C ILE A 38 11.46 36.50 9.40
N ALA A 39 12.48 36.39 8.53
CA ALA A 39 12.27 35.87 7.18
C ALA A 39 11.82 34.40 7.18
N GLY A 40 12.39 33.58 8.06
CA GLY A 40 11.98 32.21 8.26
C GLY A 40 10.52 32.09 8.75
N TRP A 41 10.17 32.81 9.82
CA TRP A 41 8.79 32.82 10.32
C TRP A 41 7.78 33.34 9.29
N LYS A 42 8.18 34.32 8.46
CA LYS A 42 7.33 34.79 7.37
C LYS A 42 7.11 33.71 6.31
N GLN A 43 8.14 32.94 5.96
CA GLN A 43 7.99 31.80 5.05
C GLN A 43 7.05 30.72 5.62
N ASP A 44 7.20 30.42 6.90
CA ASP A 44 6.38 29.39 7.57
C ASP A 44 4.91 29.82 7.65
N ALA A 45 4.63 31.07 8.02
CA ALA A 45 3.27 31.62 8.01
C ALA A 45 2.63 31.57 6.61
N TRP A 46 3.40 31.90 5.57
CA TRP A 46 2.92 31.78 4.20
C TRP A 46 2.72 30.33 3.75
N LYS A 47 3.60 29.42 4.10
CA LYS A 47 3.43 27.99 3.78
C LYS A 47 2.15 27.42 4.39
N GLU A 48 1.87 27.75 5.64
CA GLU A 48 0.65 27.31 6.32
C GLU A 48 -0.60 27.86 5.63
N LEU A 49 -0.67 29.17 5.42
CA LEU A 49 -1.79 29.81 4.76
C LEU A 49 -1.95 29.32 3.31
N ASN A 50 -0.84 29.20 2.58
CA ASN A 50 -0.82 28.68 1.21
C ASN A 50 -1.43 27.28 1.14
N SER A 51 -1.11 26.40 2.08
CA SER A 51 -1.67 25.05 2.12
C SER A 51 -3.19 25.06 2.24
N LYS A 52 -3.75 25.98 3.05
CA LYS A 52 -5.21 26.14 3.23
C LYS A 52 -5.87 26.66 1.95
N ILE A 53 -5.29 27.70 1.34
CA ILE A 53 -5.80 28.28 0.07
C ILE A 53 -5.71 27.24 -1.06
N TYR A 54 -4.59 26.53 -1.16
CA TYR A 54 -4.37 25.50 -2.17
C TYR A 54 -5.36 24.34 -2.05
N LYS A 55 -5.69 23.93 -0.82
CA LYS A 55 -6.70 22.91 -0.55
C LYS A 55 -8.08 23.37 -1.04
N LEU A 56 -8.52 24.58 -0.71
CA LEU A 56 -9.75 25.15 -1.24
C LEU A 56 -9.73 25.17 -2.77
N TYR A 57 -8.64 25.68 -3.36
CA TYR A 57 -8.48 25.81 -4.80
C TYR A 57 -8.55 24.47 -5.53
N GLN A 58 -7.72 23.49 -5.14
CA GLN A 58 -7.58 22.22 -5.89
C GLN A 58 -8.68 21.21 -5.56
N ASN A 59 -9.08 21.10 -4.31
CA ASN A 59 -10.03 20.05 -3.88
C ASN A 59 -11.46 20.58 -3.95
N THR A 60 -11.79 21.62 -3.20
CA THR A 60 -13.18 22.08 -3.07
C THR A 60 -13.66 22.71 -4.37
N LEU A 61 -12.98 23.76 -4.84
CA LEU A 61 -13.36 24.43 -6.08
C LEU A 61 -13.05 23.59 -7.32
N GLY A 62 -11.98 22.77 -7.27
CA GLY A 62 -11.61 21.84 -8.33
C GLY A 62 -12.76 20.89 -8.70
N ASN A 63 -13.58 20.48 -7.73
CA ASN A 63 -14.76 19.65 -7.92
C ASN A 63 -16.02 20.48 -8.15
N MET A 64 -16.30 21.45 -7.28
CA MET A 64 -17.54 22.25 -7.31
C MET A 64 -17.77 23.05 -8.60
N ARG A 65 -16.73 23.29 -9.39
CA ARG A 65 -16.85 23.94 -10.73
C ARG A 65 -17.51 23.06 -11.80
N PHE A 66 -17.84 21.80 -11.48
CA PHE A 66 -18.53 20.88 -12.37
C PHE A 66 -19.90 20.54 -11.78
N SER A 67 -20.95 20.59 -12.61
CA SER A 67 -22.31 20.27 -12.20
C SER A 67 -22.47 18.81 -11.72
N THR A 68 -21.60 17.91 -12.20
CA THR A 68 -21.56 16.52 -11.77
C THR A 68 -21.27 16.35 -10.29
N ASP A 69 -20.60 17.31 -9.66
CA ASP A 69 -20.32 17.28 -8.23
C ASP A 69 -21.57 17.47 -7.36
N TYR A 70 -22.66 17.94 -7.95
CA TYR A 70 -23.98 18.15 -7.33
C TYR A 70 -25.04 17.18 -7.83
N SER A 71 -24.70 16.26 -8.74
CA SER A 71 -25.67 15.36 -9.41
C SER A 71 -26.05 14.15 -8.57
N LYS A 72 -25.50 14.01 -7.37
CA LYS A 72 -25.81 12.90 -6.46
C LYS A 72 -27.30 12.72 -6.27
N LYS A 73 -27.70 11.46 -6.29
CA LYS A 73 -29.08 11.04 -6.05
C LYS A 73 -29.14 10.19 -4.79
N ILE A 74 -30.30 10.22 -4.18
CA ILE A 74 -30.65 9.35 -3.05
C ILE A 74 -31.93 8.63 -3.36
N THR A 75 -32.06 7.42 -2.85
CA THR A 75 -33.30 6.66 -2.90
C THR A 75 -33.82 6.45 -1.50
N ASP A 76 -34.95 7.06 -1.20
CA ASP A 76 -35.68 6.81 0.03
C ASP A 76 -36.41 5.46 -0.08
N VAL A 77 -36.22 4.61 0.91
CA VAL A 77 -36.75 3.26 0.97
C VAL A 77 -37.81 3.21 2.07
N SER A 78 -39.05 2.78 1.75
CA SER A 78 -40.13 2.71 2.73
C SER A 78 -39.85 1.72 3.88
N ASN A 79 -39.01 0.72 3.66
CA ASN A 79 -38.56 -0.22 4.67
C ASN A 79 -37.11 -0.63 4.47
N SER A 80 -36.22 0.04 5.18
CA SER A 80 -34.77 -0.19 5.12
C SER A 80 -34.30 -1.50 5.77
N SER A 81 -35.16 -2.23 6.48
CA SER A 81 -34.81 -3.57 7.00
C SER A 81 -34.89 -4.64 5.91
N ILE A 82 -35.66 -4.40 4.85
CA ILE A 82 -35.86 -5.33 3.74
C ILE A 82 -34.81 -5.12 2.64
N VAL A 83 -34.50 -3.86 2.34
CA VAL A 83 -33.60 -3.52 1.24
C VAL A 83 -32.80 -2.25 1.56
N SER A 84 -31.55 -2.24 1.15
CA SER A 84 -30.69 -1.05 1.09
C SER A 84 -30.45 -0.67 -0.35
N VAL A 85 -30.47 0.62 -0.65
CA VAL A 85 -30.29 1.12 -2.02
C VAL A 85 -29.25 2.23 -2.05
N ILE A 86 -28.30 2.12 -2.97
CA ILE A 86 -27.34 3.17 -3.31
C ILE A 86 -27.68 3.64 -4.72
N SER A 87 -27.82 4.95 -4.88
CA SER A 87 -28.11 5.56 -6.17
C SER A 87 -26.84 6.10 -6.82
N SER A 88 -26.63 5.79 -8.08
CA SER A 88 -25.62 6.49 -8.89
C SER A 88 -26.18 7.83 -9.38
N ASP A 89 -25.31 8.67 -9.91
CA ASP A 89 -25.72 9.97 -10.50
C ASP A 89 -26.65 9.79 -11.71
N ASP A 90 -26.56 8.63 -12.39
CA ASP A 90 -27.36 8.27 -13.55
C ASP A 90 -28.73 7.70 -13.20
N ALA A 91 -29.00 7.39 -11.93
CA ALA A 91 -30.28 6.84 -11.52
C ALA A 91 -31.43 7.76 -11.92
N MET A 92 -32.50 7.21 -12.46
CA MET A 92 -33.69 7.99 -12.90
C MET A 92 -34.51 8.44 -11.69
N ASN A 93 -34.90 9.70 -11.65
CA ASN A 93 -35.87 10.18 -10.65
C ASN A 93 -37.21 9.48 -10.86
N ALA A 94 -37.59 8.60 -9.99
CA ALA A 94 -38.82 7.81 -10.08
C ALA A 94 -39.23 7.23 -8.74
N THR A 95 -40.50 6.93 -8.59
CA THR A 95 -41.00 6.05 -7.53
C THR A 95 -41.20 4.66 -8.12
N GLN A 96 -40.59 3.65 -7.54
CA GLN A 96 -40.58 2.27 -8.00
C GLN A 96 -41.03 1.34 -6.88
N THR A 97 -41.59 0.18 -7.24
CA THR A 97 -41.96 -0.87 -6.28
C THR A 97 -40.98 -2.02 -6.38
N LEU A 98 -40.56 -2.55 -5.23
CA LEU A 98 -39.67 -3.67 -5.14
C LEU A 98 -40.24 -4.72 -4.19
N LYS A 99 -40.17 -5.99 -4.60
CA LYS A 99 -40.42 -7.15 -3.75
C LYS A 99 -39.20 -8.07 -3.74
N VAL A 100 -38.77 -8.52 -2.56
CA VAL A 100 -37.69 -9.51 -2.41
C VAL A 100 -38.34 -10.88 -2.26
N GLU A 101 -38.29 -11.72 -3.29
CA GLU A 101 -38.87 -13.06 -3.25
C GLU A 101 -37.94 -14.09 -2.64
N GLU A 102 -36.65 -14.07 -3.04
CA GLU A 102 -35.62 -15.00 -2.59
C GLU A 102 -34.34 -14.27 -2.27
N LEU A 103 -33.60 -14.74 -1.28
CA LEU A 103 -32.23 -14.29 -1.01
C LEU A 103 -31.23 -15.31 -1.55
N ALA A 104 -30.14 -14.82 -2.07
CA ALA A 104 -29.00 -15.67 -2.40
C ALA A 104 -28.44 -16.30 -1.14
N THR A 105 -28.19 -17.58 -1.20
CA THR A 105 -27.53 -18.34 -0.13
C THR A 105 -26.24 -18.94 -0.64
N THR A 106 -25.26 -19.01 0.24
CA THR A 106 -23.99 -19.72 -0.02
C THR A 106 -24.18 -21.20 0.25
N GLY A 107 -23.72 -22.04 -0.65
CA GLY A 107 -23.66 -23.47 -0.40
C GLY A 107 -22.81 -23.77 0.83
N TYR A 108 -23.33 -24.52 1.79
CA TYR A 108 -22.64 -24.82 3.04
C TYR A 108 -22.87 -26.26 3.47
N MET A 109 -21.82 -26.93 3.95
CA MET A 109 -21.86 -28.31 4.46
C MET A 109 -21.26 -28.36 5.86
N THR A 110 -22.02 -28.92 6.80
CA THR A 110 -21.51 -29.37 8.09
C THR A 110 -21.42 -30.90 8.05
N GLY A 111 -20.20 -31.39 8.12
CA GLY A 111 -19.93 -32.85 8.11
C GLY A 111 -20.47 -33.57 9.34
N ALA A 112 -20.62 -34.87 9.22
CA ALA A 112 -20.84 -35.74 10.36
C ALA A 112 -19.61 -35.78 11.28
N GLU A 113 -19.77 -36.30 12.48
CA GLU A 113 -18.66 -36.46 13.43
C GLU A 113 -17.69 -37.54 12.94
N ILE A 114 -16.40 -37.22 13.01
CA ILE A 114 -15.29 -38.06 12.57
C ILE A 114 -14.61 -38.63 13.82
N SER A 115 -14.32 -39.92 13.81
CA SER A 115 -13.54 -40.55 14.86
C SER A 115 -12.53 -41.54 14.27
N LYS A 116 -11.45 -41.78 14.98
CA LYS A 116 -10.53 -42.89 14.66
C LYS A 116 -11.19 -44.23 14.92
N ALA A 117 -10.64 -45.29 14.32
CA ALA A 117 -11.12 -46.65 14.51
C ALA A 117 -11.02 -47.13 15.98
N ASP A 118 -10.10 -46.54 16.75
CA ASP A 118 -9.92 -46.80 18.18
C ASP A 118 -10.77 -45.88 19.09
N GLY A 119 -11.63 -45.03 18.51
CA GLY A 119 -12.47 -44.06 19.22
C GLY A 119 -11.75 -42.81 19.72
N GLY A 120 -10.49 -42.62 19.33
CA GLY A 120 -9.70 -41.43 19.68
C GLY A 120 -10.07 -40.21 18.83
N ASP A 121 -9.74 -39.01 19.36
CA ASP A 121 -9.94 -37.73 18.67
C ASP A 121 -9.04 -37.63 17.44
N VAL A 122 -9.57 -36.97 16.41
CA VAL A 122 -8.85 -36.61 15.17
C VAL A 122 -8.26 -35.21 15.35
N THR A 123 -6.99 -35.09 15.01
CA THR A 123 -6.28 -33.79 14.99
C THR A 123 -5.93 -33.39 13.57
N LYS A 124 -5.46 -32.16 13.39
CA LYS A 124 -4.99 -31.69 12.08
C LYS A 124 -3.85 -32.53 11.51
N ASP A 125 -3.02 -33.10 12.37
CA ASP A 125 -1.87 -33.93 12.00
C ASP A 125 -2.20 -35.39 11.83
N THR A 126 -3.43 -35.83 12.16
CA THR A 126 -3.89 -37.22 11.98
C THR A 126 -3.83 -37.60 10.51
N LYS A 127 -3.13 -38.65 10.16
CA LYS A 127 -3.11 -39.20 8.80
C LYS A 127 -4.48 -39.79 8.46
N LEU A 128 -4.93 -39.58 7.23
CA LEU A 128 -6.21 -40.15 6.78
C LEU A 128 -6.20 -41.69 6.76
N ALA A 129 -5.04 -42.28 6.60
CA ALA A 129 -4.84 -43.73 6.75
C ALA A 129 -5.24 -44.24 8.14
N ASP A 130 -5.03 -43.45 9.22
CA ASP A 130 -5.42 -43.82 10.60
C ASP A 130 -6.93 -43.80 10.79
N LEU A 131 -7.68 -43.18 9.88
CA LEU A 131 -9.14 -43.24 9.81
C LEU A 131 -9.64 -44.41 8.97
N GLY A 132 -8.73 -45.25 8.46
CA GLY A 132 -9.04 -46.38 7.56
C GLY A 132 -9.39 -45.91 6.13
N ILE A 133 -8.87 -44.77 5.70
CA ILE A 133 -9.01 -44.27 4.33
C ILE A 133 -7.83 -44.78 3.49
N ALA A 134 -8.14 -45.49 2.42
CA ALA A 134 -7.13 -46.11 1.56
C ALA A 134 -6.38 -45.07 0.73
N ALA A 135 -5.07 -45.27 0.57
CA ALA A 135 -4.29 -44.54 -0.46
C ALA A 135 -4.84 -44.88 -1.85
N GLY A 136 -4.92 -43.88 -2.71
CA GLY A 136 -5.54 -44.03 -4.04
C GLY A 136 -7.03 -43.68 -4.05
N SER A 137 -7.65 -43.33 -2.91
CA SER A 137 -9.00 -42.74 -2.88
C SER A 137 -9.06 -41.47 -3.71
N LYS A 138 -10.03 -41.36 -4.62
CA LYS A 138 -10.22 -40.23 -5.53
C LYS A 138 -11.49 -39.48 -5.21
N ILE A 139 -11.32 -38.18 -4.93
CA ILE A 139 -12.42 -37.27 -4.61
C ILE A 139 -12.41 -36.15 -5.67
N THR A 140 -13.56 -35.81 -6.20
CA THR A 140 -13.74 -34.76 -7.18
C THR A 140 -14.55 -33.61 -6.55
N VAL A 141 -14.00 -32.42 -6.56
CA VAL A 141 -14.66 -31.18 -6.11
C VAL A 141 -15.06 -30.36 -7.33
N SER A 142 -16.34 -30.07 -7.44
CA SER A 142 -16.89 -29.21 -8.49
C SER A 142 -17.45 -27.95 -7.86
N VAL A 143 -16.96 -26.75 -8.25
CA VAL A 143 -17.42 -25.46 -7.73
C VAL A 143 -17.25 -24.38 -8.80
N GLY A 144 -18.26 -23.52 -8.98
CA GLY A 144 -18.20 -22.42 -9.94
C GLY A 144 -17.88 -22.83 -11.38
N GLY A 145 -18.31 -24.03 -11.78
CA GLY A 145 -18.05 -24.61 -13.11
C GLY A 145 -16.66 -25.22 -13.30
N LYS A 146 -15.78 -25.14 -12.30
CA LYS A 146 -14.46 -25.80 -12.28
C LYS A 146 -14.57 -27.14 -11.55
N THR A 147 -13.88 -28.15 -12.06
CA THR A 147 -13.77 -29.47 -11.44
C THR A 147 -12.29 -29.76 -11.14
N THR A 148 -12.01 -30.23 -9.93
CA THR A 148 -10.65 -30.56 -9.46
C THR A 148 -10.68 -31.94 -8.79
N ASP A 149 -9.76 -32.80 -9.22
CA ASP A 149 -9.63 -34.12 -8.63
C ASP A 149 -8.55 -34.13 -7.53
N ILE A 150 -8.88 -34.65 -6.39
CA ILE A 150 -8.03 -34.84 -5.21
C ILE A 150 -7.74 -36.34 -5.08
N GLN A 151 -6.46 -36.70 -5.01
CA GLN A 151 -6.03 -38.06 -4.73
C GLN A 151 -5.40 -38.13 -3.34
N ILE A 152 -5.95 -39.01 -2.48
CA ILE A 152 -5.44 -39.25 -1.13
C ILE A 152 -4.23 -40.20 -1.23
N THR A 153 -3.14 -39.83 -0.56
CA THR A 153 -1.92 -40.63 -0.44
C THR A 153 -1.77 -41.15 1.00
N GLU A 154 -0.80 -42.07 1.23
CA GLU A 154 -0.50 -42.61 2.57
C GLU A 154 -0.09 -41.51 3.58
N ASP A 155 0.49 -40.43 3.10
CA ASP A 155 0.98 -39.32 3.95
C ASP A 155 -0.01 -38.19 4.08
N THR A 156 -1.18 -38.23 3.44
CA THR A 156 -2.19 -37.18 3.51
C THR A 156 -2.73 -37.07 4.94
N THR A 157 -2.50 -35.93 5.58
CA THR A 157 -3.06 -35.59 6.90
C THR A 157 -4.43 -34.93 6.76
N MET A 158 -5.19 -34.80 7.85
CA MET A 158 -6.44 -34.05 7.89
C MET A 158 -6.23 -32.61 7.41
N TRP A 159 -5.17 -31.93 7.87
CA TRP A 159 -4.85 -30.59 7.42
C TRP A 159 -4.43 -30.51 5.94
N GLY A 160 -3.66 -31.52 5.50
CA GLY A 160 -3.31 -31.67 4.08
C GLY A 160 -4.55 -31.77 3.20
N PHE A 161 -5.53 -32.56 3.61
CA PHE A 161 -6.80 -32.70 2.90
C PHE A 161 -7.63 -31.39 2.90
N VAL A 162 -7.71 -30.73 4.04
CA VAL A 162 -8.38 -29.40 4.14
C VAL A 162 -7.75 -28.40 3.17
N ASN A 163 -6.42 -28.39 3.04
CA ASN A 163 -5.74 -27.51 2.09
C ASN A 163 -6.03 -27.93 0.63
N GLN A 164 -6.04 -29.22 0.33
CA GLN A 164 -6.43 -29.71 -1.02
C GLN A 164 -7.86 -29.30 -1.39
N LEU A 165 -8.79 -29.29 -0.43
CA LEU A 165 -10.15 -28.79 -0.64
C LEU A 165 -10.14 -27.27 -0.96
N LYS A 166 -9.34 -26.48 -0.23
CA LYS A 166 -9.20 -25.04 -0.51
C LYS A 166 -8.57 -24.77 -1.89
N ASP A 167 -7.55 -25.54 -2.24
CA ASP A 167 -6.90 -25.46 -3.56
C ASP A 167 -7.87 -25.85 -4.69
N ALA A 168 -8.83 -26.74 -4.39
CA ALA A 168 -9.91 -27.10 -5.31
C ALA A 168 -10.98 -26.01 -5.45
N GLY A 169 -10.95 -24.95 -4.62
CA GLY A 169 -11.77 -23.74 -4.78
C GLY A 169 -12.95 -23.63 -3.81
N VAL A 170 -13.06 -24.48 -2.79
CA VAL A 170 -14.02 -24.34 -1.70
C VAL A 170 -13.36 -23.80 -0.45
N GLU A 171 -14.11 -23.13 0.40
CA GLU A 171 -13.68 -22.84 1.77
C GLU A 171 -13.84 -24.10 2.61
N ALA A 172 -12.81 -24.51 3.35
CA ALA A 172 -12.85 -25.70 4.18
C ALA A 172 -12.13 -25.48 5.51
N ASN A 173 -12.66 -26.08 6.57
CA ASN A 173 -12.04 -26.10 7.89
C ASN A 173 -12.38 -27.38 8.62
N PHE A 174 -11.44 -27.90 9.43
CA PHE A 174 -11.68 -28.99 10.36
C PHE A 174 -11.76 -28.43 11.78
N ASP A 175 -12.92 -28.61 12.42
CA ASP A 175 -13.16 -28.28 13.81
C ASP A 175 -12.73 -29.47 14.70
N GLU A 176 -11.51 -29.35 15.25
CA GLU A 176 -10.94 -30.37 16.13
C GLU A 176 -11.75 -30.58 17.42
N LYS A 177 -12.42 -29.55 17.91
CA LYS A 177 -13.21 -29.64 19.15
C LYS A 177 -14.51 -30.42 18.94
N ASN A 178 -15.16 -30.22 17.79
CA ASN A 178 -16.42 -30.83 17.47
C ASN A 178 -16.26 -32.00 16.46
N GLN A 179 -15.01 -32.30 16.07
CA GLN A 179 -14.65 -33.42 15.20
C GLN A 179 -15.42 -33.43 13.86
N ARG A 180 -15.57 -32.25 13.22
CA ARG A 180 -16.36 -32.04 12.00
C ARG A 180 -15.63 -31.25 10.96
N LEU A 181 -15.82 -31.59 9.70
CA LEU A 181 -15.45 -30.78 8.56
C LEU A 181 -16.56 -29.78 8.24
N HIS A 182 -16.19 -28.54 8.02
CA HIS A 182 -17.04 -27.47 7.51
C HIS A 182 -16.56 -27.06 6.14
N ILE A 183 -17.45 -27.05 5.15
CA ILE A 183 -17.11 -26.74 3.77
C ILE A 183 -18.15 -25.75 3.24
N ALA A 184 -17.70 -24.72 2.54
CA ALA A 184 -18.58 -23.70 1.96
C ALA A 184 -18.16 -23.35 0.54
N ALA A 185 -19.12 -22.96 -0.28
CA ALA A 185 -18.82 -22.32 -1.55
C ALA A 185 -18.18 -20.93 -1.31
N PRO A 186 -17.28 -20.46 -2.15
CA PRO A 186 -16.63 -19.14 -1.98
C PRO A 186 -17.58 -17.96 -2.24
N LYS A 187 -18.72 -18.21 -2.89
CA LYS A 187 -19.72 -17.22 -3.24
C LYS A 187 -21.13 -17.81 -3.12
N SER A 188 -22.12 -16.94 -2.92
CA SER A 188 -23.54 -17.30 -3.00
C SER A 188 -23.99 -17.59 -4.43
N GLY A 189 -25.19 -18.13 -4.55
CA GLY A 189 -25.84 -18.42 -5.84
C GLY A 189 -25.77 -19.89 -6.23
N ALA A 190 -26.76 -20.32 -6.98
CA ALA A 190 -26.89 -21.72 -7.40
C ALA A 190 -25.71 -22.18 -8.27
N LYS A 191 -25.25 -21.33 -9.18
CA LYS A 191 -24.14 -21.65 -10.09
C LYS A 191 -22.76 -21.70 -9.37
N ASN A 192 -22.65 -21.06 -8.22
CA ASN A 192 -21.42 -21.02 -7.42
C ASN A 192 -21.40 -22.12 -6.34
N ASP A 193 -22.48 -22.87 -6.22
CA ASP A 193 -22.56 -23.99 -5.28
C ASP A 193 -21.54 -25.06 -5.63
N PHE A 194 -21.25 -25.92 -4.68
CA PHE A 194 -20.26 -26.98 -4.84
C PHE A 194 -20.89 -28.35 -4.76
N ALA A 195 -20.24 -29.34 -5.37
CA ALA A 195 -20.48 -30.75 -5.17
C ALA A 195 -19.16 -31.46 -4.87
N ILE A 196 -19.18 -32.38 -3.93
CA ILE A 196 -18.06 -33.25 -3.62
C ILE A 196 -18.49 -34.67 -3.94
N THR A 197 -17.83 -35.27 -4.90
CA THR A 197 -18.14 -36.63 -5.40
C THR A 197 -16.91 -37.52 -5.26
N ALA A 198 -17.12 -38.82 -5.40
CA ALA A 198 -16.05 -39.80 -5.46
C ALA A 198 -16.02 -40.44 -6.84
N SER A 199 -14.83 -40.60 -7.42
CA SER A 199 -14.64 -41.25 -8.71
C SER A 199 -14.23 -42.72 -8.60
N ASN A 200 -14.16 -43.27 -7.37
CA ASN A 200 -13.95 -44.68 -7.11
C ASN A 200 -14.55 -45.11 -5.77
N THR A 201 -14.68 -46.41 -5.58
CA THR A 201 -15.26 -47.00 -4.34
C THR A 201 -14.48 -46.58 -3.09
N ASP A 202 -13.16 -46.52 -3.17
CA ASP A 202 -12.31 -46.05 -2.06
C ASP A 202 -12.55 -44.57 -1.75
N GLY A 203 -12.79 -43.74 -2.77
CA GLY A 203 -13.21 -42.35 -2.61
C GLY A 203 -14.56 -42.22 -1.92
N THR A 204 -15.55 -43.01 -2.27
CA THR A 204 -16.85 -43.06 -1.58
C THR A 204 -16.69 -43.45 -0.09
N ASN A 205 -15.84 -44.45 0.20
CA ASN A 205 -15.49 -44.81 1.56
C ASN A 205 -14.77 -43.67 2.30
N ALA A 206 -13.87 -42.98 1.62
CA ALA A 206 -13.17 -41.83 2.17
C ALA A 206 -14.15 -40.68 2.53
N LEU A 207 -15.07 -40.31 1.63
CA LEU A 207 -16.10 -39.29 1.91
C LEU A 207 -16.98 -39.67 3.09
N ASN A 208 -17.33 -40.98 3.22
CA ASN A 208 -18.10 -41.45 4.36
C ASN A 208 -17.30 -41.34 5.67
N LYS A 209 -16.04 -41.78 5.69
CA LYS A 209 -15.14 -41.70 6.84
C LYS A 209 -14.83 -40.25 7.26
N LEU A 210 -14.73 -39.36 6.29
CA LEU A 210 -14.54 -37.91 6.50
C LEU A 210 -15.85 -37.20 6.90
N GLY A 211 -16.97 -37.95 6.99
CA GLY A 211 -18.27 -37.38 7.36
C GLY A 211 -18.82 -36.36 6.37
N ILE A 212 -18.40 -36.36 5.10
CA ILE A 212 -18.82 -35.41 4.07
C ILE A 212 -19.52 -36.06 2.88
N LEU A 213 -19.86 -37.31 2.97
CA LEU A 213 -20.65 -38.01 1.95
C LEU A 213 -22.08 -37.43 1.93
N SER A 214 -22.46 -36.84 0.82
CA SER A 214 -23.81 -36.29 0.61
C SER A 214 -24.32 -36.70 -0.78
N TYR A 215 -25.60 -36.90 -0.89
CA TYR A 215 -26.30 -37.21 -2.15
C TYR A 215 -27.43 -36.19 -2.36
N ASP A 216 -27.16 -34.92 -2.14
CA ASP A 216 -28.07 -33.85 -2.54
C ASP A 216 -28.17 -33.73 -4.07
N ALA A 217 -29.15 -32.95 -4.53
CA ALA A 217 -29.44 -32.83 -5.96
C ALA A 217 -28.21 -32.34 -6.78
N ASN A 218 -27.40 -31.42 -6.24
CA ASN A 218 -26.21 -30.93 -6.92
C ASN A 218 -25.12 -31.98 -7.01
N THR A 219 -24.93 -32.75 -5.92
CA THR A 219 -23.96 -33.85 -5.90
C THR A 219 -24.31 -34.90 -6.95
N ILE A 220 -25.57 -35.32 -7.03
CA ILE A 220 -26.03 -36.30 -8.02
C ILE A 220 -25.93 -35.73 -9.45
N GLU A 221 -26.28 -34.47 -9.66
CA GLU A 221 -26.17 -33.85 -10.96
C GLU A 221 -24.70 -33.74 -11.41
N ALA A 222 -23.78 -33.52 -10.48
CA ALA A 222 -22.34 -33.54 -10.77
C ALA A 222 -21.85 -34.90 -11.21
N TYR A 223 -22.35 -36.00 -10.61
CA TYR A 223 -22.05 -37.35 -11.07
C TYR A 223 -22.68 -37.66 -12.44
N LYS A 224 -23.94 -37.27 -12.66
CA LYS A 224 -24.63 -37.46 -13.93
C LYS A 224 -23.95 -36.81 -15.10
N LYS A 225 -23.39 -35.60 -14.90
CA LYS A 225 -22.67 -34.86 -15.91
C LYS A 225 -21.62 -35.68 -16.66
N TYR A 226 -20.93 -36.58 -15.96
CA TYR A 226 -19.91 -37.43 -16.54
C TYR A 226 -20.44 -38.85 -16.81
N ALA A 227 -21.29 -39.40 -15.93
CA ALA A 227 -21.89 -40.72 -16.08
C ALA A 227 -22.72 -40.85 -17.37
N GLU A 228 -23.38 -39.77 -17.80
CA GLU A 228 -24.27 -39.70 -18.96
C GLU A 228 -23.62 -39.13 -20.21
N MET A 229 -22.30 -38.90 -20.21
CA MET A 229 -21.56 -38.43 -21.39
C MET A 229 -21.74 -39.41 -22.56
N ASP A 230 -22.12 -38.85 -23.71
CA ASP A 230 -22.09 -39.60 -24.98
C ASP A 230 -20.66 -39.73 -25.52
N ALA A 231 -20.50 -40.52 -26.58
CA ALA A 231 -19.17 -40.79 -27.17
C ALA A 231 -18.49 -39.51 -27.71
N THR A 232 -19.26 -38.52 -28.21
CA THR A 232 -18.75 -37.27 -28.72
C THR A 232 -18.25 -36.37 -27.61
N GLN A 233 -19.09 -36.17 -26.58
CA GLN A 233 -18.73 -35.38 -25.38
C GLN A 233 -17.50 -35.98 -24.66
N ARG A 234 -17.45 -37.31 -24.56
CA ARG A 234 -16.28 -38.00 -24.02
C ARG A 234 -15.01 -37.71 -24.83
N GLN A 235 -15.10 -37.79 -26.16
CA GLN A 235 -13.95 -37.56 -27.02
C GLN A 235 -13.49 -36.10 -26.93
N GLU A 236 -14.42 -35.14 -26.96
CA GLU A 236 -14.11 -33.71 -26.77
C GLU A 236 -13.44 -33.44 -25.43
N ALA A 237 -13.85 -34.11 -24.36
CA ALA A 237 -13.24 -33.97 -23.04
C ALA A 237 -11.80 -34.53 -23.01
N ILE A 238 -11.59 -35.70 -23.64
CA ILE A 238 -10.27 -36.28 -23.80
C ILE A 238 -9.36 -35.38 -24.64
N ASP A 239 -9.83 -34.90 -25.77
CA ASP A 239 -9.05 -34.06 -26.67
C ASP A 239 -8.63 -32.75 -26.01
N LYS A 240 -9.53 -32.14 -25.25
CA LYS A 240 -9.26 -30.92 -24.47
C LYS A 240 -8.24 -31.16 -23.34
N ASP A 241 -8.31 -32.29 -22.63
CA ASP A 241 -7.36 -32.63 -21.57
C ASP A 241 -6.00 -32.98 -22.16
N VAL A 242 -5.96 -33.71 -23.28
CA VAL A 242 -4.74 -33.99 -24.05
C VAL A 242 -4.08 -32.69 -24.50
N GLU A 243 -4.84 -31.75 -25.10
CA GLU A 243 -4.31 -30.47 -25.54
C GLU A 243 -3.76 -29.64 -24.37
N SER A 244 -4.50 -29.57 -23.26
CA SER A 244 -4.05 -28.85 -22.06
C SER A 244 -2.74 -29.40 -21.49
N ARG A 245 -2.62 -30.73 -21.39
CA ARG A 245 -1.39 -31.39 -20.92
C ARG A 245 -0.25 -31.26 -21.90
N LEU A 246 -0.55 -31.35 -23.20
CA LEU A 246 0.43 -31.12 -24.27
C LEU A 246 1.08 -29.75 -24.13
N GLN A 247 0.30 -28.68 -23.98
CA GLN A 247 0.82 -27.32 -23.82
C GLN A 247 1.66 -27.19 -22.53
N SER A 248 1.25 -27.86 -21.46
CA SER A 248 2.04 -27.91 -20.23
C SER A 248 3.40 -28.59 -20.43
N TYR A 249 3.42 -29.73 -21.10
CA TYR A 249 4.68 -30.45 -21.38
C TYR A 249 5.58 -29.68 -22.36
N ILE A 250 5.02 -29.01 -23.37
CA ILE A 250 5.78 -28.12 -24.26
C ILE A 250 6.47 -27.01 -23.45
N SER A 251 5.72 -26.32 -22.58
CA SER A 251 6.27 -25.26 -21.73
C SER A 251 7.33 -25.75 -20.74
N GLN A 252 7.13 -26.94 -20.17
CA GLN A 252 8.12 -27.57 -19.29
C GLN A 252 9.42 -27.89 -20.07
N ARG A 253 9.30 -28.48 -21.27
CA ARG A 253 10.42 -28.78 -22.12
C ARG A 253 11.22 -27.52 -22.48
N GLU A 254 10.54 -26.45 -22.90
CA GLU A 254 11.21 -25.18 -23.25
C GLU A 254 12.02 -24.62 -22.07
N ASN A 255 11.45 -24.66 -20.87
CA ASN A 255 12.12 -24.20 -19.65
C ASN A 255 13.33 -25.08 -19.29
N LEU A 256 13.20 -26.40 -19.44
CA LEU A 256 14.30 -27.34 -19.21
C LEU A 256 15.42 -27.18 -20.24
N LEU A 257 15.09 -26.92 -21.52
CA LEU A 257 16.09 -26.64 -22.56
C LEU A 257 16.86 -25.36 -22.27
N LYS A 258 16.22 -24.29 -21.85
CA LYS A 258 16.89 -23.06 -21.41
C LYS A 258 17.81 -23.29 -20.20
N THR A 259 17.33 -24.08 -19.24
CA THR A 259 18.12 -24.48 -18.07
C THR A 259 19.35 -25.27 -18.48
N LYS A 260 19.19 -26.25 -19.38
CA LYS A 260 20.28 -27.07 -19.94
C LYS A 260 21.33 -26.18 -20.61
N GLU A 261 20.93 -25.26 -21.49
CA GLU A 261 21.82 -24.34 -22.17
C GLU A 261 22.65 -23.49 -21.19
N THR A 262 21.98 -22.97 -20.16
CA THR A 262 22.65 -22.19 -19.08
C THR A 262 23.65 -23.04 -18.31
N GLN A 263 23.31 -24.30 -18.00
CA GLN A 263 24.19 -25.24 -17.29
C GLN A 263 25.36 -25.70 -18.17
N GLU A 264 25.15 -25.95 -19.45
CA GLU A 264 26.22 -26.29 -20.41
C GLU A 264 27.24 -25.16 -20.57
N LYS A 265 26.75 -23.90 -20.60
CA LYS A 265 27.62 -22.73 -20.62
C LYS A 265 28.41 -22.59 -19.29
N ALA A 266 27.76 -22.71 -18.15
CA ALA A 266 28.43 -22.64 -16.86
C ALA A 266 29.51 -23.74 -16.69
N LEU A 267 29.21 -24.94 -17.15
CA LEU A 267 30.14 -26.06 -17.15
C LEU A 267 31.37 -25.80 -18.05
N ALA A 268 31.16 -25.23 -19.23
CA ALA A 268 32.23 -24.83 -20.13
C ALA A 268 33.12 -23.73 -19.52
N GLU A 269 32.50 -22.71 -18.90
CA GLU A 269 33.21 -21.64 -18.22
C GLU A 269 34.01 -22.16 -17.03
N ALA A 270 33.45 -23.11 -16.25
CA ALA A 270 34.16 -23.74 -15.14
C ALA A 270 35.37 -24.56 -15.60
N LYS A 271 35.24 -25.25 -16.74
CA LYS A 271 36.35 -25.98 -17.38
C LYS A 271 37.47 -25.03 -17.84
N GLU A 272 37.11 -23.97 -18.56
CA GLU A 272 38.09 -22.98 -19.04
C GLU A 272 38.78 -22.28 -17.87
N ALA A 273 38.05 -21.92 -16.81
CA ALA A 273 38.60 -21.31 -15.62
C ALA A 273 39.61 -22.24 -14.94
N PHE A 274 39.28 -23.53 -14.82
CA PHE A 274 40.20 -24.53 -14.25
C PHE A 274 41.45 -24.66 -15.05
N GLU A 275 41.39 -24.86 -16.37
CA GLU A 275 42.54 -25.04 -17.26
C GLU A 275 43.43 -23.80 -17.34
N LYS A 276 42.84 -22.61 -17.14
CA LYS A 276 43.60 -21.35 -17.03
C LYS A 276 44.34 -21.21 -15.68
N GLU A 277 43.72 -21.64 -14.59
CA GLU A 277 44.33 -21.56 -13.25
C GLU A 277 45.35 -22.64 -13.00
N TYR A 278 45.20 -23.82 -13.65
CA TYR A 278 46.13 -24.97 -13.57
C TYR A 278 46.70 -25.32 -14.95
N PRO A 279 47.65 -24.50 -15.50
CA PRO A 279 48.17 -24.71 -16.87
C PRO A 279 48.84 -26.06 -17.05
N GLY A 280 48.45 -26.78 -18.13
CA GLY A 280 48.96 -28.11 -18.45
C GLY A 280 48.18 -29.27 -17.87
N GLU A 281 47.10 -28.99 -17.14
CA GLU A 281 46.14 -30.00 -16.68
C GLU A 281 44.75 -29.81 -17.31
N THR A 282 44.11 -30.89 -17.68
CA THR A 282 42.70 -30.88 -18.08
C THR A 282 41.83 -31.22 -16.86
N ILE A 283 40.61 -30.68 -16.81
CA ILE A 283 39.72 -30.94 -15.67
C ILE A 283 39.35 -32.42 -15.57
N GLU A 284 39.21 -33.11 -16.73
CA GLU A 284 38.93 -34.55 -16.76
C GLU A 284 40.11 -35.37 -16.21
N GLY A 285 41.34 -34.99 -16.54
CA GLY A 285 42.55 -35.62 -15.99
C GLY A 285 42.71 -35.40 -14.48
N ALA A 286 42.37 -34.20 -14.04
CA ALA A 286 42.39 -33.87 -12.60
C ALA A 286 41.31 -34.62 -11.82
N LEU A 287 40.11 -34.80 -12.42
CA LEU A 287 39.02 -35.59 -11.83
C LEU A 287 39.41 -37.07 -11.70
N ALA A 288 40.08 -37.65 -12.68
CA ALA A 288 40.58 -39.02 -12.61
C ALA A 288 41.55 -39.23 -11.46
N ASN A 289 42.29 -38.20 -11.06
CA ASN A 289 43.30 -38.21 -9.98
C ASN A 289 42.77 -37.55 -8.68
N LYS A 290 41.45 -37.33 -8.54
CA LYS A 290 40.84 -36.64 -7.39
C LYS A 290 41.10 -37.34 -6.07
N ALA A 291 41.16 -38.69 -6.09
CA ALA A 291 41.45 -39.47 -4.87
C ALA A 291 42.86 -39.21 -4.36
N ASP A 292 43.86 -39.14 -5.24
CA ASP A 292 45.26 -38.84 -4.90
C ASP A 292 45.42 -37.40 -4.43
N LEU A 293 44.69 -36.46 -5.07
CA LEU A 293 44.65 -35.07 -4.64
C LEU A 293 44.09 -34.95 -3.19
N LYS A 294 43.02 -35.67 -2.87
CA LYS A 294 42.48 -35.71 -1.50
C LYS A 294 43.47 -36.26 -0.51
N GLN A 295 44.14 -37.37 -0.85
CA GLN A 295 45.17 -37.97 0.03
C GLN A 295 46.32 -36.99 0.27
N ASN A 296 46.78 -36.25 -0.73
CA ASN A 296 47.81 -35.24 -0.60
C ASN A 296 47.37 -34.08 0.29
N ILE A 297 46.12 -33.60 0.17
CA ILE A 297 45.53 -32.59 1.05
C ILE A 297 45.51 -33.08 2.48
N ASP A 298 45.04 -34.29 2.75
CA ASP A 298 44.93 -34.87 4.08
C ASP A 298 46.31 -35.03 4.71
N LYS A 299 47.32 -35.49 3.94
CA LYS A 299 48.73 -35.62 4.38
C LYS A 299 49.33 -34.25 4.75
N LEU A 300 49.15 -33.23 3.93
CA LEU A 300 49.65 -31.87 4.24
C LEU A 300 48.96 -31.28 5.47
N LYS A 301 47.69 -31.57 5.70
CA LYS A 301 46.93 -31.15 6.90
C LYS A 301 47.50 -31.84 8.17
N GLU A 302 47.83 -33.11 8.09
CA GLU A 302 48.45 -33.85 9.21
C GLU A 302 49.85 -33.28 9.51
N GLU A 303 50.67 -33.08 8.46
CA GLU A 303 52.02 -32.52 8.62
C GLU A 303 52.06 -31.11 9.21
N LEU A 304 51.02 -30.28 8.91
CA LEU A 304 50.89 -28.93 9.47
C LEU A 304 50.30 -28.92 10.89
N LYS A 305 49.60 -29.97 11.31
CA LYS A 305 49.03 -30.11 12.66
C LYS A 305 50.04 -30.68 13.67
N ASP A 306 51.09 -31.38 13.19
CA ASP A 306 52.11 -31.99 14.07
C ASP A 306 53.00 -30.90 14.68
N GLU A 307 52.68 -30.51 15.92
CA GLU A 307 53.46 -29.56 16.72
C GLU A 307 54.85 -30.06 17.05
N SER A 308 55.14 -31.38 16.93
CA SER A 308 56.44 -31.99 17.13
C SER A 308 57.35 -31.92 15.90
N SER A 309 56.82 -31.48 14.75
CA SER A 309 57.58 -31.41 13.50
C SER A 309 58.64 -30.30 13.57
N ALA A 310 59.88 -30.63 13.21
CA ALA A 310 61.00 -29.70 13.15
C ALA A 310 60.96 -28.74 11.94
N LEU A 311 59.75 -28.38 11.47
CA LEU A 311 59.57 -27.47 10.33
C LEU A 311 59.88 -26.03 10.70
N THR A 312 60.66 -25.35 9.87
CA THR A 312 60.87 -23.90 10.01
C THR A 312 59.59 -23.11 9.64
N GLU A 313 59.47 -21.86 10.08
CA GLU A 313 58.32 -21.01 9.74
C GLU A 313 58.18 -20.79 8.22
N GLU A 314 59.28 -20.72 7.49
CA GLU A 314 59.28 -20.67 6.02
C GLU A 314 58.72 -21.96 5.39
N GLN A 315 59.08 -23.12 5.96
CA GLN A 315 58.59 -24.42 5.49
C GLN A 315 57.12 -24.60 5.80
N LYS A 316 56.64 -24.16 6.99
CA LYS A 316 55.21 -24.14 7.35
C LYS A 316 54.41 -23.26 6.40
N LYS A 317 54.93 -22.06 6.11
CA LYS A 317 54.28 -21.15 5.17
C LYS A 317 54.21 -21.73 3.77
N ALA A 318 55.26 -22.32 3.24
CA ALA A 318 55.29 -22.96 1.92
C ALA A 318 54.26 -24.12 1.83
N LYS A 319 54.19 -24.98 2.87
CA LYS A 319 53.22 -26.07 2.96
C LYS A 319 51.76 -25.53 3.07
N GLN A 320 51.54 -24.44 3.77
CA GLN A 320 50.25 -23.81 3.86
C GLN A 320 49.79 -23.22 2.51
N GLU A 321 50.70 -22.61 1.76
CA GLU A 321 50.44 -22.11 0.40
C GLU A 321 50.13 -23.27 -0.55
N GLU A 322 50.88 -24.38 -0.47
CA GLU A 322 50.64 -25.61 -1.24
C GLU A 322 49.25 -26.20 -0.89
N LEU A 323 48.92 -26.33 0.40
CA LEU A 323 47.65 -26.82 0.89
C LEU A 323 46.50 -25.96 0.33
N THR A 324 46.62 -24.64 0.41
CA THR A 324 45.59 -23.70 -0.10
C THR A 324 45.38 -23.88 -1.61
N LYS A 325 46.47 -24.11 -2.36
CA LYS A 325 46.38 -24.37 -3.81
C LYS A 325 45.67 -25.70 -4.12
N LEU A 326 45.99 -26.76 -3.37
CA LEU A 326 45.38 -28.10 -3.58
C LEU A 326 43.89 -28.09 -3.13
N GLU A 327 43.57 -27.40 -2.05
CA GLU A 327 42.17 -27.20 -1.61
C GLU A 327 41.37 -26.39 -2.62
N GLY A 328 41.92 -25.34 -3.18
CA GLY A 328 41.33 -24.58 -4.29
C GLY A 328 41.02 -25.46 -5.51
N LYS A 329 42.01 -26.32 -5.88
CA LYS A 329 41.84 -27.30 -6.97
C LYS A 329 40.77 -28.31 -6.65
N MET A 330 40.70 -28.85 -5.42
CA MET A 330 39.65 -29.79 -4.98
C MET A 330 38.28 -29.15 -5.08
N SER A 331 38.13 -27.91 -4.58
CA SER A 331 36.87 -27.16 -4.64
C SER A 331 36.41 -26.91 -6.06
N ALA A 332 37.32 -26.58 -6.98
CA ALA A 332 36.98 -26.40 -8.39
C ALA A 332 36.49 -27.70 -9.04
N LEU A 333 37.12 -28.85 -8.73
CA LEU A 333 36.68 -30.16 -9.20
C LEU A 333 35.31 -30.56 -8.64
N GLU A 334 35.07 -30.32 -7.36
CA GLU A 334 33.76 -30.61 -6.74
C GLU A 334 32.64 -29.73 -7.31
N ASN A 335 32.95 -28.47 -7.57
CA ASN A 335 31.98 -27.58 -8.23
C ASN A 335 31.64 -28.08 -9.64
N TYR A 336 32.64 -28.44 -10.44
CA TYR A 336 32.42 -29.00 -11.78
C TYR A 336 31.60 -30.28 -11.75
N GLU A 337 31.92 -31.24 -10.87
CA GLU A 337 31.12 -32.48 -10.71
C GLU A 337 29.67 -32.21 -10.33
N ASN A 338 29.42 -31.24 -9.44
CA ASN A 338 28.08 -30.87 -9.03
C ASN A 338 27.30 -30.23 -10.19
N GLN A 339 27.96 -29.39 -10.98
CA GLN A 339 27.34 -28.82 -12.18
C GLN A 339 27.07 -29.90 -13.23
N GLN A 340 27.97 -30.87 -13.43
CA GLN A 340 27.77 -32.00 -14.35
C GLN A 340 26.57 -32.85 -13.90
N LYS A 341 26.45 -33.17 -12.61
CA LYS A 341 25.32 -33.94 -12.07
C LYS A 341 23.99 -33.17 -12.25
N ALA A 342 24.01 -31.85 -12.04
CA ALA A 342 22.82 -31.02 -12.27
C ALA A 342 22.40 -31.01 -13.74
N LEU A 343 23.37 -30.93 -14.66
CA LEU A 343 23.13 -31.01 -16.10
C LEU A 343 22.55 -32.37 -16.50
N ASP A 344 23.10 -33.47 -15.95
CA ASP A 344 22.64 -34.84 -16.29
C ASP A 344 21.22 -35.06 -15.74
N ALA A 345 20.88 -34.55 -14.54
CA ALA A 345 19.52 -34.55 -14.02
C ALA A 345 18.54 -33.77 -14.90
N THR A 346 18.98 -32.59 -15.40
CA THR A 346 18.17 -31.80 -16.34
C THR A 346 17.95 -32.54 -17.66
N LYS A 347 18.98 -33.19 -18.22
CA LYS A 347 18.84 -34.02 -19.43
C LYS A 347 17.85 -35.19 -19.22
N GLN A 348 17.88 -35.83 -18.05
CA GLN A 348 16.92 -36.88 -17.72
C GLN A 348 15.49 -36.32 -17.67
N SER A 349 15.30 -35.17 -17.00
CA SER A 349 13.99 -34.49 -16.94
C SER A 349 13.46 -34.11 -18.32
N ILE A 350 14.34 -33.70 -19.26
CA ILE A 350 13.97 -33.45 -20.66
C ILE A 350 13.47 -34.74 -21.29
N SER A 351 14.22 -35.83 -21.17
CA SER A 351 13.83 -37.14 -21.73
C SER A 351 12.48 -37.63 -21.18
N ASP A 352 12.23 -37.46 -19.89
CA ASP A 352 10.98 -37.83 -19.25
C ASP A 352 9.80 -37.03 -19.83
N VAL A 353 9.94 -35.71 -19.97
CA VAL A 353 8.94 -34.85 -20.60
C VAL A 353 8.74 -35.18 -22.07
N GLU A 354 9.81 -35.39 -22.81
CA GLU A 354 9.76 -35.76 -24.25
C GLU A 354 9.06 -37.10 -24.49
N SER A 355 9.02 -37.99 -23.52
CA SER A 355 8.26 -39.24 -23.64
C SER A 355 6.75 -39.02 -23.83
N TYR A 356 6.23 -37.88 -23.46
CA TYR A 356 4.82 -37.45 -23.63
C TYR A 356 4.59 -36.66 -24.93
N LEU A 357 5.65 -36.33 -25.64
CA LEU A 357 5.63 -35.51 -26.85
C LEU A 357 5.97 -36.35 -28.08
N ASN A 358 5.36 -36.02 -29.18
CA ASN A 358 5.80 -36.47 -30.52
C ASN A 358 6.36 -35.27 -31.25
N ILE A 359 7.71 -35.23 -31.35
CA ILE A 359 8.44 -34.08 -31.85
C ILE A 359 8.86 -34.41 -33.31
N ASN A 360 8.37 -33.63 -34.25
CA ASN A 360 8.80 -33.72 -35.67
C ASN A 360 9.65 -32.49 -35.96
N ASP A 361 10.95 -32.71 -36.04
CA ASP A 361 12.01 -31.74 -36.30
C ASP A 361 12.65 -31.88 -37.68
N THR A 362 11.97 -32.56 -38.62
CA THR A 362 12.46 -32.74 -39.98
C THR A 362 12.65 -31.42 -40.77
N ASP A 363 11.96 -30.37 -40.33
CA ASP A 363 12.13 -28.99 -40.76
C ASP A 363 12.55 -28.11 -39.58
N PRO A 364 13.82 -27.68 -39.47
CA PRO A 364 14.31 -26.89 -38.33
C PRO A 364 13.57 -25.53 -38.15
N ASP A 365 13.04 -24.99 -39.27
CA ASP A 365 12.31 -23.73 -39.26
C ASP A 365 10.82 -23.88 -38.84
N ASN A 366 10.33 -25.14 -38.76
CA ASN A 366 8.94 -25.42 -38.43
C ASN A 366 8.80 -26.75 -37.66
N VAL A 367 9.28 -26.74 -36.42
CA VAL A 367 9.17 -27.89 -35.51
C VAL A 367 7.71 -28.07 -35.05
N VAL A 368 7.11 -29.20 -35.43
CA VAL A 368 5.74 -29.55 -34.99
C VAL A 368 5.78 -30.48 -33.80
N ILE A 369 5.14 -30.10 -32.71
CA ILE A 369 5.01 -30.90 -31.48
C ILE A 369 3.56 -31.30 -31.32
N THR A 370 3.31 -32.59 -31.18
CA THR A 370 1.98 -33.17 -30.93
C THR A 370 2.04 -34.11 -29.72
N ALA A 371 0.87 -34.52 -29.22
CA ALA A 371 0.80 -35.50 -28.13
C ALA A 371 1.29 -36.86 -28.56
N SER A 372 2.09 -37.54 -27.72
CA SER A 372 2.50 -38.92 -27.93
C SER A 372 1.34 -39.91 -27.67
N ALA A 373 1.48 -41.13 -28.19
CA ALA A 373 0.54 -42.21 -27.87
C ALA A 373 0.48 -42.52 -26.38
N LYS A 374 1.56 -42.30 -25.63
CA LYS A 374 1.61 -42.43 -24.19
C LYS A 374 0.70 -41.42 -23.51
N LEU A 375 0.83 -40.12 -23.86
CA LEU A 375 -0.01 -39.07 -23.28
C LEU A 375 -1.49 -39.31 -23.57
N THR A 376 -1.83 -39.56 -24.83
CA THR A 376 -3.20 -39.82 -25.28
C THR A 376 -3.80 -41.05 -24.59
N GLY A 377 -3.02 -42.11 -24.45
CA GLY A 377 -3.45 -43.35 -23.79
C GLY A 377 -3.69 -43.20 -22.30
N GLU A 378 -2.81 -42.48 -21.59
CA GLU A 378 -2.99 -42.23 -20.15
C GLU A 378 -4.22 -41.34 -19.90
N VAL A 379 -4.42 -40.28 -20.69
CA VAL A 379 -5.60 -39.40 -20.57
C VAL A 379 -6.90 -40.19 -20.86
N THR A 380 -6.91 -40.96 -21.96
CA THR A 380 -8.08 -41.79 -22.34
C THR A 380 -8.46 -42.77 -21.20
N THR A 381 -7.46 -43.50 -20.69
CA THR A 381 -7.68 -44.45 -19.60
C THR A 381 -8.21 -43.77 -18.33
N ALA A 382 -7.68 -42.58 -17.99
CA ALA A 382 -8.15 -41.84 -16.82
C ALA A 382 -9.62 -41.39 -16.97
N TRP A 383 -10.01 -40.93 -18.16
CA TRP A 383 -11.40 -40.56 -18.45
C TRP A 383 -12.36 -41.77 -18.42
N ASP A 384 -11.96 -42.89 -19.00
CA ASP A 384 -12.77 -44.10 -18.99
C ASP A 384 -13.02 -44.61 -17.58
N ASN A 385 -12.00 -44.66 -16.76
CA ASN A 385 -12.14 -45.03 -15.35
C ASN A 385 -13.10 -44.09 -14.62
N LYS A 386 -12.92 -42.77 -14.78
CA LYS A 386 -13.79 -41.77 -14.16
C LYS A 386 -15.26 -41.99 -14.53
N ILE A 387 -15.55 -42.07 -15.84
CA ILE A 387 -16.93 -42.23 -16.33
C ILE A 387 -17.56 -43.53 -15.81
N ASN A 388 -16.82 -44.64 -15.77
CA ASN A 388 -17.35 -45.93 -15.29
C ASN A 388 -17.64 -45.89 -13.79
N GLU A 389 -16.78 -45.30 -13.00
CA GLU A 389 -16.95 -45.16 -11.54
C GLU A 389 -18.16 -44.26 -11.21
N GLU A 390 -18.36 -43.16 -11.95
CA GLU A 390 -19.49 -42.26 -11.75
C GLU A 390 -20.83 -42.89 -12.20
N LYS A 391 -20.84 -43.68 -13.27
CA LYS A 391 -21.99 -44.50 -13.68
C LYS A 391 -22.46 -45.46 -12.57
N ASP A 392 -21.52 -46.11 -11.89
CA ASP A 392 -21.84 -47.00 -10.77
C ASP A 392 -22.53 -46.28 -9.60
N ILE A 393 -22.03 -45.09 -9.26
CA ILE A 393 -22.64 -44.25 -8.21
C ILE A 393 -24.06 -43.82 -8.59
N VAL A 394 -24.27 -43.31 -9.82
CA VAL A 394 -25.61 -42.91 -10.30
C VAL A 394 -26.57 -44.12 -10.32
N ALA A 395 -26.11 -45.29 -10.74
CA ALA A 395 -26.91 -46.52 -10.72
C ALA A 395 -27.32 -46.90 -9.29
N LYS A 396 -26.39 -46.84 -8.33
CA LYS A 396 -26.65 -47.12 -6.92
C LYS A 396 -27.62 -46.11 -6.30
N TYR A 397 -27.51 -44.84 -6.65
CA TYR A 397 -28.48 -43.81 -6.24
C TYR A 397 -29.89 -44.10 -6.77
N ASN A 398 -30.01 -44.37 -8.05
CA ASN A 398 -31.29 -44.69 -8.70
C ASN A 398 -31.94 -45.98 -8.15
N SER A 399 -31.13 -46.91 -7.70
CA SER A 399 -31.61 -48.14 -7.03
C SER A 399 -31.88 -47.97 -5.52
N ASN A 400 -31.73 -46.78 -4.99
CA ASN A 400 -31.87 -46.45 -3.55
C ASN A 400 -30.99 -47.29 -2.63
N THR A 401 -29.82 -47.69 -3.11
CA THR A 401 -28.83 -48.47 -2.36
C THR A 401 -27.72 -47.64 -1.74
N LEU A 402 -27.69 -46.30 -2.04
CA LEU A 402 -26.83 -45.35 -1.39
C LEU A 402 -27.49 -44.80 -0.13
N THR A 403 -26.84 -44.97 1.01
CA THR A 403 -27.29 -44.39 2.29
C THR A 403 -26.50 -43.12 2.57
N GLY A 404 -27.20 -42.02 2.82
CA GLY A 404 -26.60 -40.74 3.20
C GLY A 404 -26.02 -40.76 4.60
N SER A 405 -25.04 -39.98 4.87
CA SER A 405 -24.47 -39.73 6.21
C SER A 405 -25.25 -38.60 6.93
N ASP A 406 -24.98 -38.38 8.25
CA ASP A 406 -25.57 -37.30 9.07
C ASP A 406 -25.07 -35.90 8.66
N VAL A 407 -24.72 -35.72 7.41
CA VAL A 407 -24.28 -34.44 6.83
C VAL A 407 -25.44 -33.48 6.74
N LYS A 408 -25.22 -32.22 7.18
CA LYS A 408 -26.15 -31.14 6.97
C LYS A 408 -25.67 -30.29 5.80
N ARG A 409 -26.50 -30.16 4.77
CA ARG A 409 -26.19 -29.42 3.54
C ARG A 409 -27.20 -28.34 3.32
N THR A 410 -26.70 -27.09 3.16
CA THR A 410 -27.44 -25.94 2.60
C THR A 410 -27.01 -25.77 1.17
N VAL A 411 -27.94 -25.82 0.24
CA VAL A 411 -27.67 -25.65 -1.19
C VAL A 411 -27.54 -24.17 -1.51
N GLY A 412 -26.63 -23.81 -2.39
CA GLY A 412 -26.50 -22.46 -2.91
C GLY A 412 -27.74 -22.07 -3.73
N GLN A 413 -28.29 -20.91 -3.49
CA GLN A 413 -29.51 -20.41 -4.14
C GLN A 413 -29.29 -19.00 -4.65
N ASP A 414 -29.86 -18.69 -5.82
CA ASP A 414 -29.86 -17.33 -6.36
C ASP A 414 -30.86 -16.43 -5.63
N ALA A 415 -30.54 -15.15 -5.54
CA ALA A 415 -31.49 -14.14 -5.13
C ALA A 415 -32.50 -13.85 -6.26
N LYS A 416 -33.71 -13.49 -5.87
CA LYS A 416 -34.80 -13.09 -6.79
C LYS A 416 -35.52 -11.89 -6.25
N ILE A 417 -35.50 -10.80 -7.03
CA ILE A 417 -36.28 -9.60 -6.76
C ILE A 417 -37.25 -9.31 -7.91
N VAL A 418 -38.33 -8.64 -7.60
CA VAL A 418 -39.27 -8.13 -8.59
C VAL A 418 -39.30 -6.61 -8.47
N LEU A 419 -38.80 -5.89 -9.48
CA LEU A 419 -38.77 -4.43 -9.54
C LEU A 419 -39.76 -3.96 -10.62
N ASN A 420 -40.76 -3.18 -10.23
CA ASN A 420 -41.83 -2.70 -11.13
C ASN A 420 -42.49 -3.86 -11.93
N GLY A 421 -42.67 -5.02 -11.31
CA GLY A 421 -43.27 -6.20 -11.96
C GLY A 421 -42.30 -7.01 -12.82
N VAL A 422 -41.05 -6.59 -12.98
CA VAL A 422 -40.02 -7.32 -13.71
C VAL A 422 -39.13 -8.10 -12.73
N THR A 423 -38.97 -9.39 -13.01
CA THR A 423 -38.13 -10.29 -12.19
C THR A 423 -36.65 -10.16 -12.58
N TYR A 424 -35.81 -10.00 -11.59
CA TYR A 424 -34.36 -10.05 -11.70
C TYR A 424 -33.83 -11.16 -10.80
N THR A 425 -32.92 -11.97 -11.31
CA THR A 425 -32.21 -13.02 -10.56
C THR A 425 -30.71 -12.76 -10.55
N GLY A 426 -30.05 -13.11 -9.46
CA GLY A 426 -28.60 -12.92 -9.31
C GLY A 426 -27.99 -13.89 -8.33
N ASP A 427 -26.72 -14.18 -8.51
CA ASP A 427 -25.94 -15.06 -7.63
C ASP A 427 -25.54 -14.40 -6.31
N SER A 428 -25.86 -13.14 -6.14
CA SER A 428 -25.66 -12.36 -4.91
C SER A 428 -26.94 -11.61 -4.52
N ASN A 429 -27.02 -11.09 -3.30
CA ASN A 429 -28.14 -10.28 -2.84
C ASN A 429 -28.09 -8.83 -3.34
N THR A 430 -27.11 -8.49 -4.20
CA THR A 430 -26.91 -7.15 -4.74
C THR A 430 -27.21 -7.15 -6.24
N PHE A 431 -28.07 -6.22 -6.65
CA PHE A 431 -28.51 -6.04 -8.02
C PHE A 431 -28.18 -4.62 -8.51
N GLU A 432 -27.66 -4.53 -9.70
CA GLU A 432 -27.45 -3.24 -10.36
C GLU A 432 -28.50 -3.06 -11.45
N VAL A 433 -29.46 -2.17 -11.23
CA VAL A 433 -30.54 -1.91 -12.15
C VAL A 433 -30.78 -0.43 -12.29
N ASN A 434 -30.66 0.08 -13.52
CA ASN A 434 -30.98 1.47 -13.89
C ASN A 434 -30.35 2.53 -12.96
N GLY A 435 -29.04 2.35 -12.65
CA GLY A 435 -28.29 3.25 -11.78
C GLY A 435 -28.57 3.08 -10.27
N LEU A 436 -29.32 2.05 -9.89
CA LEU A 436 -29.54 1.66 -8.50
C LEU A 436 -28.73 0.41 -8.20
N THR A 437 -27.95 0.44 -7.13
CA THR A 437 -27.37 -0.74 -6.49
C THR A 437 -28.30 -1.12 -5.35
N ILE A 438 -29.08 -2.17 -5.55
CA ILE A 438 -30.12 -2.66 -4.64
C ILE A 438 -29.56 -3.88 -3.91
N THR A 439 -29.45 -3.82 -2.59
CA THR A 439 -29.05 -4.98 -1.76
C THR A 439 -30.25 -5.49 -0.99
N ALA A 440 -30.70 -6.69 -1.31
CA ALA A 440 -31.77 -7.39 -0.61
C ALA A 440 -31.25 -7.93 0.74
N LEU A 441 -31.90 -7.54 1.84
CA LEU A 441 -31.52 -7.91 3.20
C LEU A 441 -32.43 -8.99 3.79
N GLN A 442 -33.73 -8.95 3.45
CA GLN A 442 -34.73 -9.90 3.92
C GLN A 442 -35.77 -10.18 2.83
N LYS A 443 -36.37 -11.38 2.86
CA LYS A 443 -37.56 -11.66 2.04
C LYS A 443 -38.74 -10.78 2.45
N SER A 444 -39.53 -10.33 1.49
CA SER A 444 -40.70 -9.54 1.77
C SER A 444 -41.98 -10.17 1.22
N SER A 445 -43.04 -10.13 2.00
CA SER A 445 -44.38 -10.52 1.55
C SER A 445 -45.06 -9.37 0.78
N GLU A 446 -44.72 -8.12 1.12
CA GLU A 446 -45.28 -6.90 0.55
C GLU A 446 -44.24 -6.15 -0.28
N GLU A 447 -44.73 -5.27 -1.15
CA GLU A 447 -43.84 -4.40 -1.93
C GLU A 447 -43.27 -3.27 -1.08
N VAL A 448 -42.00 -2.98 -1.31
CA VAL A 448 -41.25 -1.84 -0.73
C VAL A 448 -41.19 -0.75 -1.78
N THR A 449 -41.50 0.48 -1.40
CA THR A 449 -41.39 1.64 -2.31
C THR A 449 -40.00 2.23 -2.28
N LEU A 450 -39.44 2.46 -3.46
CA LEU A 450 -38.14 3.11 -3.67
C LEU A 450 -38.39 4.44 -4.35
N THR A 451 -38.10 5.56 -3.70
CA THR A 451 -38.26 6.90 -4.29
C THR A 451 -36.89 7.52 -4.53
N THR A 452 -36.49 7.52 -5.79
CA THR A 452 -35.20 8.13 -6.21
C THR A 452 -35.42 9.58 -6.56
N ARG A 453 -34.63 10.45 -5.93
CA ARG A 453 -34.67 11.90 -6.15
C ARG A 453 -33.26 12.48 -6.05
N ARG A 454 -33.09 13.72 -6.48
CA ARG A 454 -31.83 14.45 -6.28
C ARG A 454 -31.56 14.61 -4.78
N ASP A 455 -30.31 14.48 -4.37
CA ASP A 455 -29.86 14.71 -2.99
C ASP A 455 -29.76 16.22 -2.70
N THR A 456 -30.92 16.83 -2.46
CA THR A 456 -31.00 18.26 -2.15
C THR A 456 -30.32 18.62 -0.84
N GLU A 457 -30.31 17.72 0.13
CA GLU A 457 -29.60 17.92 1.39
C GLU A 457 -28.08 17.84 1.18
N GLY A 458 -27.62 16.91 0.33
CA GLY A 458 -26.20 16.84 -0.06
C GLY A 458 -25.72 18.08 -0.79
N VAL A 459 -26.57 18.68 -1.66
CA VAL A 459 -26.28 19.97 -2.31
C VAL A 459 -26.14 21.07 -1.27
N TYR A 460 -27.10 21.17 -0.32
CA TYR A 460 -27.03 22.14 0.77
C TYR A 460 -25.77 21.99 1.61
N ASN A 461 -25.47 20.79 2.06
CA ASN A 461 -24.31 20.50 2.90
C ASN A 461 -22.98 20.77 2.18
N LYS A 462 -22.92 20.55 0.88
CA LYS A 462 -21.76 20.88 0.06
C LYS A 462 -21.52 22.39 0.01
N ILE A 463 -22.56 23.17 -0.24
CA ILE A 463 -22.51 24.65 -0.25
C ILE A 463 -22.11 25.16 1.14
N LYS A 464 -22.72 24.64 2.20
CA LYS A 464 -22.38 24.98 3.58
C LYS A 464 -20.89 24.67 3.90
N SER A 465 -20.38 23.52 3.48
CA SER A 465 -19.00 23.12 3.68
C SER A 465 -18.03 24.04 2.94
N PHE A 466 -18.35 24.40 1.70
CA PHE A 466 -17.57 25.37 0.93
C PHE A 466 -17.51 26.72 1.63
N LEU A 467 -18.67 27.27 2.06
CA LEU A 467 -18.70 28.55 2.77
C LEU A 467 -17.93 28.52 4.08
N LYS A 468 -18.01 27.43 4.83
CA LYS A 468 -17.23 27.22 6.05
C LYS A 468 -15.72 27.26 5.78
N GLU A 469 -15.26 26.57 4.72
CA GLU A 469 -13.84 26.59 4.34
C GLU A 469 -13.40 27.95 3.84
N TYR A 470 -14.21 28.61 3.00
CA TYR A 470 -13.97 29.98 2.55
C TYR A 470 -13.86 30.95 3.72
N ASN A 471 -14.84 30.93 4.64
CA ASN A 471 -14.88 31.79 5.81
C ASN A 471 -13.64 31.61 6.70
N ALA A 472 -13.24 30.39 6.96
CA ALA A 472 -12.05 30.09 7.76
C ALA A 472 -10.80 30.74 7.15
N ILE A 473 -10.62 30.65 5.84
CA ILE A 473 -9.47 31.22 5.13
C ILE A 473 -9.56 32.77 5.13
N ILE A 474 -10.72 33.34 4.83
CA ILE A 474 -10.89 34.80 4.76
C ILE A 474 -10.72 35.45 6.13
N ASN A 475 -11.29 34.85 7.18
CA ASN A 475 -11.15 35.33 8.56
C ASN A 475 -9.69 35.28 9.03
N GLU A 476 -8.98 34.21 8.71
CA GLU A 476 -7.55 34.09 8.97
C GLU A 476 -6.73 35.14 8.22
N MET A 477 -7.01 35.34 6.93
CA MET A 477 -6.36 36.37 6.13
C MET A 477 -6.62 37.78 6.71
N ASP A 478 -7.85 38.09 7.09
CA ASP A 478 -8.20 39.38 7.67
C ASP A 478 -7.54 39.60 9.04
N LYS A 479 -7.49 38.55 9.89
CA LYS A 479 -6.78 38.57 11.16
C LYS A 479 -5.28 38.84 10.96
N LEU A 480 -4.63 38.10 10.06
CA LEU A 480 -3.21 38.27 9.80
C LEU A 480 -2.87 39.63 9.18
N TYR A 481 -3.70 40.10 8.27
CA TYR A 481 -3.50 41.42 7.61
C TYR A 481 -3.72 42.59 8.56
N ASN A 482 -4.75 42.49 9.44
CA ASN A 482 -5.12 43.56 10.39
C ASN A 482 -4.43 43.41 11.75
N ALA A 483 -3.56 42.44 11.94
CA ALA A 483 -2.87 42.19 13.20
C ALA A 483 -2.27 43.48 13.79
N GLU A 484 -2.25 43.59 15.11
CA GLU A 484 -1.61 44.73 15.81
C GLU A 484 -0.12 44.85 15.48
N SER A 485 0.39 46.04 15.58
CA SER A 485 1.83 46.29 15.32
C SER A 485 2.66 45.80 16.50
N THR A 486 3.63 44.97 16.22
CA THR A 486 4.59 44.45 17.20
C THR A 486 6.01 44.97 16.98
N LYS A 487 6.15 46.24 16.51
CA LYS A 487 7.44 46.87 16.23
C LYS A 487 8.38 46.92 17.44
N GLU A 488 7.83 46.84 18.64
CA GLU A 488 8.58 46.86 19.92
C GLU A 488 9.15 45.49 20.27
N TYR A 489 8.72 44.43 19.55
CA TYR A 489 9.18 43.06 19.76
C TYR A 489 10.10 42.63 18.65
N GLU A 490 11.29 42.15 19.01
CA GLU A 490 12.26 41.58 18.06
C GLU A 490 12.52 40.13 18.49
N PRO A 491 12.93 39.24 17.53
CA PRO A 491 13.39 37.90 17.87
C PRO A 491 14.49 37.96 18.95
N LEU A 492 14.39 37.06 19.93
CA LEU A 492 15.34 36.98 21.02
C LEU A 492 16.67 36.38 20.52
N THR A 493 17.78 36.94 21.03
CA THR A 493 19.12 36.35 20.87
C THR A 493 19.27 35.11 21.76
N ASP A 494 20.29 34.29 21.51
CA ASP A 494 20.59 33.11 22.31
C ASP A 494 20.89 33.45 23.79
N GLU A 495 21.43 34.64 24.05
CA GLU A 495 21.64 35.15 25.41
C GLU A 495 20.33 35.55 26.07
N GLU A 496 19.50 36.34 25.38
CA GLU A 496 18.19 36.78 25.90
C GLU A 496 17.28 35.57 26.20
N LYS A 497 17.35 34.51 25.39
CA LYS A 497 16.61 33.28 25.64
C LYS A 497 17.02 32.54 26.92
N LYS A 498 18.27 32.64 27.32
CA LYS A 498 18.76 31.99 28.57
C LYS A 498 18.21 32.63 29.83
N GLU A 499 17.80 33.88 29.74
CA GLU A 499 17.27 34.65 30.87
C GLU A 499 15.75 34.47 31.06
N LEU A 500 15.08 33.80 30.10
CA LEU A 500 13.62 33.62 30.06
C LEU A 500 13.25 32.14 30.17
N SER A 501 12.07 31.86 30.68
CA SER A 501 11.48 30.53 30.62
C SER A 501 10.98 30.20 29.22
N GLU A 502 10.83 28.90 28.90
CA GLU A 502 10.29 28.45 27.60
C GLU A 502 8.92 29.07 27.29
N SER A 503 8.05 29.19 28.29
CA SER A 503 6.71 29.80 28.15
C SER A 503 6.78 31.31 27.85
N GLU A 504 7.77 32.03 28.40
CA GLU A 504 7.97 33.46 28.11
C GLU A 504 8.54 33.65 26.72
N ILE A 505 9.48 32.80 26.31
CA ILE A 505 10.03 32.81 24.94
C ILE A 505 8.90 32.55 23.93
N GLU A 506 8.07 31.51 24.14
CA GLU A 506 6.95 31.17 23.26
C GLU A 506 5.97 32.36 23.13
N LYS A 507 5.52 32.93 24.24
CA LYS A 507 4.62 34.09 24.23
C LYS A 507 5.22 35.31 23.54
N TRP A 508 6.51 35.53 23.70
CA TRP A 508 7.23 36.63 23.05
C TRP A 508 7.29 36.43 21.54
N GLU A 509 7.71 35.22 21.11
CA GLU A 509 7.82 34.88 19.70
C GLU A 509 6.45 34.83 19.01
N ASP A 510 5.41 34.33 19.68
CA ASP A 510 4.05 34.25 19.16
C ASP A 510 3.46 35.64 18.86
N LYS A 511 3.78 36.66 19.67
CA LYS A 511 3.39 38.03 19.35
C LYS A 511 3.99 38.49 18.01
N ILE A 512 5.25 38.19 17.77
CA ILE A 512 5.92 38.56 16.53
C ILE A 512 5.33 37.76 15.35
N LYS A 513 5.20 36.43 15.50
CA LYS A 513 4.65 35.53 14.49
C LYS A 513 3.21 35.93 14.13
N GLY A 514 2.39 36.27 15.12
CA GLY A 514 1.02 36.71 14.90
C GLY A 514 0.87 37.97 14.06
N SER A 515 1.92 38.83 13.99
CA SER A 515 1.91 40.06 13.19
C SER A 515 2.77 39.96 11.91
N ILE A 516 3.35 38.80 11.61
CA ILE A 516 4.38 38.67 10.58
C ILE A 516 3.86 38.97 9.16
N LEU A 517 2.56 38.74 8.91
CA LEU A 517 1.89 39.04 7.63
C LEU A 517 1.04 40.33 7.70
N ARG A 518 1.24 41.17 8.73
CA ARG A 518 0.57 42.44 8.84
C ARG A 518 0.87 43.31 7.64
N ARG A 519 -0.20 43.79 6.95
CA ARG A 519 -0.13 44.64 5.75
C ARG A 519 0.69 44.00 4.61
N ASP A 520 0.74 42.67 4.54
CA ASP A 520 1.42 41.99 3.44
C ASP A 520 0.65 42.21 2.11
N SER A 521 1.36 42.54 1.06
CA SER A 521 0.77 42.92 -0.24
C SER A 521 0.18 41.70 -0.97
N ASN A 522 0.85 40.54 -0.91
CA ASN A 522 0.35 39.33 -1.55
C ASN A 522 -0.93 38.85 -0.84
N LEU A 523 -0.94 38.89 0.50
CA LEU A 523 -2.11 38.55 1.32
C LEU A 523 -3.31 39.46 0.97
N SER A 524 -3.11 40.76 0.88
CA SER A 524 -4.14 41.73 0.47
C SER A 524 -4.67 41.44 -0.93
N THR A 525 -3.78 41.16 -1.89
CA THR A 525 -4.15 40.92 -3.29
C THR A 525 -5.07 39.69 -3.39
N ILE A 526 -4.69 38.59 -2.75
CA ILE A 526 -5.44 37.33 -2.80
C ILE A 526 -6.77 37.47 -2.06
N SER A 527 -6.76 38.03 -0.85
CA SER A 527 -7.97 38.25 -0.04
C SER A 527 -8.99 39.09 -0.79
N ASN A 528 -8.54 40.20 -1.40
CA ASN A 528 -9.42 41.09 -2.18
C ASN A 528 -9.93 40.41 -3.46
N ALA A 529 -9.10 39.63 -4.15
CA ALA A 529 -9.53 38.87 -5.32
C ALA A 529 -10.64 37.86 -4.97
N MET A 530 -10.47 37.08 -3.89
CA MET A 530 -11.48 36.15 -3.42
C MET A 530 -12.78 36.86 -3.01
N LYS A 531 -12.70 37.93 -2.23
CA LYS A 531 -13.86 38.74 -1.81
C LYS A 531 -14.61 39.30 -3.00
N ASN A 532 -13.91 39.85 -3.99
CA ASN A 532 -14.53 40.46 -5.18
C ASN A 532 -15.31 39.41 -5.99
N ILE A 533 -14.80 38.19 -6.19
CA ILE A 533 -15.53 37.13 -6.89
C ILE A 533 -16.80 36.75 -6.13
N MET A 534 -16.75 36.60 -4.82
CA MET A 534 -17.92 36.26 -4.01
C MET A 534 -18.99 37.37 -4.05
N LEU A 535 -18.57 38.66 -4.05
CA LEU A 535 -19.48 39.79 -4.16
C LEU A 535 -20.08 39.95 -5.57
N GLN A 536 -19.32 39.63 -6.61
CA GLN A 536 -19.82 39.71 -8.00
C GLN A 536 -20.86 38.63 -8.33
N GLY A 537 -20.85 37.51 -7.57
CA GLY A 537 -21.74 36.40 -7.85
C GLY A 537 -21.46 35.73 -9.20
N ALA A 538 -22.49 35.26 -9.86
CA ALA A 538 -22.37 34.53 -11.13
C ALA A 538 -23.57 34.75 -12.06
N THR A 539 -23.33 34.58 -13.37
CA THR A 539 -24.39 34.65 -14.38
C THR A 539 -24.88 33.23 -14.71
N VAL A 540 -26.15 32.97 -14.50
CA VAL A 540 -26.82 31.70 -14.80
C VAL A 540 -27.93 31.92 -15.78
N ASN A 541 -27.97 31.19 -16.89
CA ASN A 541 -28.97 31.32 -17.93
C ASN A 541 -29.21 32.77 -18.40
N GLY A 542 -28.13 33.57 -18.46
CA GLY A 542 -28.17 34.99 -18.87
C GLY A 542 -28.62 35.96 -17.77
N LYS A 543 -28.95 35.49 -16.56
CA LYS A 543 -29.33 36.32 -15.40
C LYS A 543 -28.15 36.42 -14.41
N GLN A 544 -27.80 37.65 -14.04
CA GLN A 544 -26.87 37.89 -12.95
C GLN A 544 -27.55 37.57 -11.61
N MET A 545 -26.87 36.76 -10.78
CA MET A 545 -27.32 36.34 -9.47
C MET A 545 -26.23 36.53 -8.43
N TYR A 546 -26.64 36.66 -7.17
CA TYR A 546 -25.78 36.94 -6.04
C TYR A 546 -26.03 35.92 -4.92
N LEU A 547 -25.10 35.79 -3.98
CA LEU A 547 -25.26 34.91 -2.80
C LEU A 547 -26.50 35.31 -1.97
N SER A 548 -26.82 36.61 -1.89
CA SER A 548 -28.00 37.13 -1.20
C SER A 548 -29.34 36.63 -1.78
N ASP A 549 -29.37 36.29 -3.08
CA ASP A 549 -30.60 35.73 -3.72
C ASP A 549 -30.92 34.32 -3.14
N PHE A 550 -29.98 33.70 -2.45
CA PHE A 550 -30.12 32.40 -1.79
C PHE A 550 -30.07 32.53 -0.24
N GLY A 551 -30.26 33.74 0.31
CA GLY A 551 -30.18 33.95 1.75
C GLY A 551 -28.79 33.72 2.34
N ILE A 552 -27.74 33.95 1.55
CA ILE A 552 -26.33 33.86 2.01
C ILE A 552 -25.76 35.27 2.07
N GLU A 553 -25.52 35.76 3.28
CA GLU A 553 -25.19 37.16 3.52
C GLU A 553 -24.04 37.28 4.53
N THR A 554 -23.36 38.42 4.55
CA THR A 554 -22.47 38.79 5.65
C THR A 554 -23.28 39.46 6.78
N LEU A 555 -22.81 39.34 8.03
CA LEU A 555 -23.49 39.96 9.19
C LEU A 555 -23.41 41.49 9.22
N GLY A 556 -22.67 42.08 8.31
CA GLY A 556 -22.45 43.52 8.25
C GLY A 556 -21.46 44.03 9.33
N TYR A 557 -21.15 45.32 9.23
CA TYR A 557 -20.07 45.95 10.04
C TYR A 557 -20.32 45.88 11.55
N PHE A 558 -21.55 46.02 11.98
CA PHE A 558 -21.94 46.08 13.38
C PHE A 558 -22.34 44.73 13.98
N GLY A 559 -22.68 43.77 13.14
CA GLY A 559 -23.12 42.43 13.58
C GLY A 559 -22.01 41.39 13.67
N ALA A 560 -20.91 41.62 13.00
CA ALA A 560 -19.79 40.69 12.94
C ALA A 560 -18.62 41.13 13.82
N ALA A 561 -17.84 40.17 14.35
CA ALA A 561 -16.54 40.43 14.92
C ALA A 561 -15.60 41.08 13.87
N GLU A 562 -14.56 41.79 14.31
CA GLU A 562 -13.72 42.60 13.42
C GLU A 562 -13.13 41.80 12.25
N ASN A 563 -12.67 40.58 12.48
CA ASN A 563 -12.04 39.75 11.45
C ASN A 563 -13.04 38.78 10.79
N GLU A 564 -14.36 38.87 11.08
CA GLU A 564 -15.43 38.02 10.52
C GLU A 564 -16.40 38.79 9.62
N ARG A 565 -16.14 40.07 9.37
CA ARG A 565 -16.99 40.97 8.56
C ARG A 565 -17.21 40.49 7.12
N ASN A 566 -16.30 39.69 6.62
CA ASN A 566 -16.33 39.14 5.25
C ASN A 566 -16.76 37.65 5.21
N ALA A 567 -17.12 37.09 6.34
CA ALA A 567 -17.67 35.72 6.42
C ALA A 567 -19.11 35.70 5.92
N TYR A 568 -19.46 34.68 5.14
CA TYR A 568 -20.81 34.45 4.65
C TYR A 568 -21.57 33.49 5.57
N HIS A 569 -22.77 33.85 5.91
CA HIS A 569 -23.69 33.09 6.76
C HIS A 569 -24.92 32.68 5.97
N ILE A 570 -25.39 31.45 6.17
CA ILE A 570 -26.62 30.97 5.55
C ILE A 570 -27.78 31.29 6.49
N ASN A 571 -28.78 32.05 6.00
CA ASN A 571 -30.00 32.31 6.78
C ASN A 571 -30.68 31.00 7.17
N GLY A 572 -31.08 30.85 8.44
CA GLY A 572 -31.75 29.67 8.98
C GLY A 572 -30.88 28.43 9.09
N ASP A 573 -29.56 28.58 9.10
CA ASP A 573 -28.66 27.47 9.43
C ASP A 573 -28.65 27.23 10.95
N GLU A 574 -29.11 26.07 11.36
CA GLU A 574 -29.26 25.69 12.78
C GLU A 574 -27.92 25.66 13.53
N ASP A 575 -26.80 25.43 12.82
CA ASP A 575 -25.45 25.43 13.38
C ASP A 575 -24.86 26.83 13.53
N ASP A 576 -25.50 27.85 12.98
CA ASP A 576 -25.04 29.24 13.00
C ASP A 576 -25.97 30.10 13.90
N LEU A 577 -25.56 30.33 15.14
CA LEU A 577 -26.34 31.09 16.12
C LEU A 577 -26.72 32.50 15.66
N ALA A 578 -25.98 33.11 14.77
CA ALA A 578 -26.26 34.46 14.25
C ALA A 578 -27.44 34.48 13.30
N THR A 579 -27.73 33.38 12.62
CA THR A 579 -28.73 33.29 11.53
C THR A 579 -29.78 32.21 11.73
N ALA A 580 -29.63 31.35 12.75
CA ALA A 580 -30.52 30.20 13.03
C ALA A 580 -32.02 30.57 13.13
N SER A 581 -32.34 31.79 13.59
CA SER A 581 -33.74 32.26 13.73
C SER A 581 -34.41 32.73 12.43
N LYS A 582 -33.63 32.84 11.34
CA LYS A 582 -34.12 33.25 10.03
C LYS A 582 -34.71 32.07 9.23
N THR A 583 -35.41 32.35 8.15
CA THR A 583 -35.86 31.32 7.19
C THR A 583 -34.67 30.80 6.41
N ASN A 584 -34.61 29.50 6.16
CA ASN A 584 -33.54 28.91 5.33
C ASN A 584 -33.87 29.02 3.85
N ASP A 585 -33.52 30.18 3.27
CA ASP A 585 -33.83 30.50 1.87
C ASP A 585 -33.00 29.63 0.90
N LEU A 586 -31.82 29.19 1.27
CA LEU A 586 -31.02 28.28 0.47
C LEU A 586 -31.71 26.91 0.31
N LYS A 587 -32.18 26.31 1.41
CA LYS A 587 -32.95 25.05 1.34
C LYS A 587 -34.20 25.21 0.52
N ALA A 588 -34.92 26.33 0.68
CA ALA A 588 -36.12 26.62 -0.11
C ALA A 588 -35.77 26.74 -1.61
N ALA A 589 -34.71 27.46 -1.96
CA ALA A 589 -34.26 27.61 -3.36
C ALA A 589 -33.85 26.28 -3.99
N ILE A 590 -33.09 25.44 -3.26
CA ILE A 590 -32.66 24.12 -3.72
C ILE A 590 -33.87 23.20 -3.94
N ALA A 591 -34.92 23.30 -3.10
CA ALA A 591 -36.13 22.49 -3.23
C ALA A 591 -36.99 22.95 -4.43
N ALA A 592 -37.02 24.27 -4.68
CA ALA A 592 -37.85 24.86 -5.77
C ALA A 592 -37.17 24.71 -7.14
N ASP A 593 -35.90 25.04 -7.27
CA ASP A 593 -35.12 25.02 -8.51
C ASP A 593 -33.66 24.66 -8.24
N PRO A 594 -33.35 23.37 -8.04
CA PRO A 594 -32.00 22.93 -7.78
C PRO A 594 -31.02 23.21 -8.93
N ASP A 595 -31.51 23.25 -10.19
CA ASP A 595 -30.64 23.43 -11.35
C ASP A 595 -30.10 24.87 -11.42
N THR A 596 -30.93 25.86 -11.09
CA THR A 596 -30.44 27.27 -10.97
C THR A 596 -29.46 27.42 -9.84
N VAL A 597 -29.68 26.83 -8.65
CA VAL A 597 -28.77 26.89 -7.52
C VAL A 597 -27.44 26.22 -7.88
N ILE A 598 -27.49 25.03 -8.45
CA ILE A 598 -26.30 24.27 -8.89
C ILE A 598 -25.53 25.07 -9.95
N GLY A 599 -26.25 25.61 -10.94
CA GLY A 599 -25.66 26.45 -11.98
C GLY A 599 -24.92 27.66 -11.40
N PHE A 600 -25.51 28.32 -10.40
CA PHE A 600 -24.89 29.45 -9.71
C PHE A 600 -23.59 29.04 -8.99
N PHE A 601 -23.64 28.03 -8.14
CA PHE A 601 -22.45 27.61 -7.38
C PHE A 601 -21.39 26.98 -8.27
N THR A 602 -21.75 26.28 -9.34
CA THR A 602 -20.81 25.81 -10.36
C THR A 602 -20.07 26.98 -11.01
N GLN A 603 -20.79 28.01 -11.45
CA GLN A 603 -20.16 29.16 -12.10
C GLN A 603 -19.37 30.03 -11.11
N LEU A 604 -19.89 30.24 -9.90
CA LEU A 604 -19.16 30.95 -8.83
C LEU A 604 -17.84 30.24 -8.49
N SER A 605 -17.90 28.92 -8.33
CA SER A 605 -16.71 28.09 -8.08
C SER A 605 -15.74 28.13 -9.25
N GLN A 606 -16.21 28.12 -10.50
CA GLN A 606 -15.37 28.28 -11.68
C GLN A 606 -14.70 29.63 -11.73
N ASN A 607 -15.41 30.71 -11.39
CA ASN A 607 -14.87 32.06 -11.36
C ASN A 607 -13.77 32.18 -10.28
N LEU A 608 -14.03 31.66 -9.08
CA LEU A 608 -13.07 31.66 -7.97
C LEU A 608 -11.85 30.78 -8.26
N TYR A 609 -12.08 29.58 -8.84
CA TYR A 609 -11.02 28.68 -9.29
C TYR A 609 -10.12 29.37 -10.32
N SER A 610 -10.71 30.03 -11.33
CA SER A 610 -9.97 30.70 -12.40
C SER A 610 -9.14 31.87 -11.86
N GLU A 611 -9.68 32.63 -10.92
CA GLU A 611 -8.94 33.72 -10.30
C GLU A 611 -7.78 33.21 -9.42
N LEU A 612 -8.01 32.19 -8.60
CA LEU A 612 -6.95 31.55 -7.80
C LEU A 612 -5.88 30.90 -8.69
N SER A 613 -6.27 30.29 -9.80
CA SER A 613 -5.32 29.76 -10.80
C SER A 613 -4.41 30.86 -11.35
N LYS A 614 -4.97 32.04 -11.65
CA LYS A 614 -4.21 33.20 -12.11
C LYS A 614 -3.28 33.72 -11.02
N GLN A 615 -3.76 33.83 -9.77
CA GLN A 615 -2.97 34.32 -8.64
C GLN A 615 -1.83 33.35 -8.26
N SER A 616 -1.97 32.04 -8.48
CA SER A 616 -0.96 31.02 -8.21
C SER A 616 -0.08 30.69 -9.42
N SER A 617 -0.16 31.46 -10.51
CA SER A 617 0.67 31.26 -11.70
C SER A 617 2.16 31.46 -11.39
N SER A 618 3.03 30.70 -12.08
CA SER A 618 4.47 30.83 -11.91
C SER A 618 4.99 32.18 -12.43
N VAL A 619 5.92 32.75 -11.70
CA VAL A 619 6.66 33.95 -12.12
C VAL A 619 8.15 33.61 -12.01
N GLU A 620 8.88 33.74 -13.11
CA GLU A 620 10.30 33.39 -13.17
C GLU A 620 11.12 34.15 -12.11
N GLY A 621 11.92 33.42 -11.34
CA GLY A 621 12.74 33.96 -10.26
C GLY A 621 11.97 34.45 -9.03
N VAL A 622 10.63 34.45 -9.03
CA VAL A 622 9.81 35.02 -7.95
C VAL A 622 8.92 33.97 -7.29
N ARG A 623 8.14 33.23 -8.10
CA ARG A 623 7.09 32.34 -7.60
C ARG A 623 7.02 31.00 -8.34
N THR A 624 6.86 29.92 -7.60
CA THR A 624 6.56 28.58 -8.15
C THR A 624 5.06 28.46 -8.40
N PHE A 625 4.67 27.71 -9.45
CA PHE A 625 3.27 27.40 -9.73
C PHE A 625 2.60 26.71 -8.52
N GLY A 626 1.40 27.13 -8.20
CA GLY A 626 0.63 26.62 -7.06
C GLY A 626 0.89 27.35 -5.73
N ASN A 627 1.84 28.28 -5.70
CA ASN A 627 2.06 29.14 -4.54
C ASN A 627 1.36 30.50 -4.73
N PHE A 628 0.76 30.98 -3.66
CA PHE A 628 0.07 32.28 -3.60
C PHE A 628 0.97 33.40 -3.05
N TYR A 629 2.25 33.14 -2.87
CA TYR A 629 3.27 34.09 -2.38
C TYR A 629 4.59 33.89 -3.14
N ASP A 630 5.49 34.86 -3.00
CA ASP A 630 6.75 34.87 -3.73
C ASP A 630 7.81 33.97 -3.07
N ASP A 631 7.57 32.67 -3.13
CA ASP A 631 8.35 31.63 -2.43
C ASP A 631 9.83 31.63 -2.79
N LYS A 632 10.18 31.74 -4.08
CA LYS A 632 11.58 31.78 -4.53
C LYS A 632 12.29 33.03 -4.04
N ARG A 633 11.63 34.19 -4.11
CA ARG A 633 12.20 35.43 -3.62
C ARG A 633 12.41 35.40 -2.12
N MET A 634 11.46 34.85 -1.35
CA MET A 634 11.62 34.69 0.10
C MET A 634 12.76 33.73 0.44
N GLU A 635 12.93 32.67 -0.32
CA GLU A 635 14.05 31.73 -0.14
C GLU A 635 15.39 32.39 -0.45
N GLU A 636 15.47 33.18 -1.52
CA GLU A 636 16.65 33.95 -1.86
C GLU A 636 17.00 34.98 -0.76
N ASP A 637 16.00 35.71 -0.25
CA ASP A 637 16.18 36.65 0.87
C ASP A 637 16.71 35.92 2.13
N TYR A 638 16.14 34.77 2.48
CA TYR A 638 16.58 33.96 3.62
C TYR A 638 18.04 33.48 3.46
N ASN A 639 18.41 33.01 2.28
CA ASN A 639 19.76 32.55 1.96
C ASN A 639 20.75 33.74 1.91
N SER A 640 20.32 34.90 1.48
CA SER A 640 21.10 36.13 1.55
C SER A 640 21.45 36.49 2.99
N TYR A 641 20.52 36.40 3.92
CA TYR A 641 20.80 36.59 5.35
C TYR A 641 21.78 35.55 5.89
N LYS A 642 21.68 34.27 5.51
CA LYS A 642 22.64 33.22 5.89
C LYS A 642 24.07 33.60 5.47
N THR A 643 24.23 34.08 4.25
CA THR A 643 25.53 34.56 3.74
C THR A 643 26.04 35.78 4.52
N LYS A 644 25.16 36.77 4.81
CA LYS A 644 25.50 37.95 5.60
C LYS A 644 25.88 37.58 7.04
N ILE A 645 25.19 36.62 7.68
CA ILE A 645 25.54 36.14 9.01
C ILE A 645 26.96 35.63 8.99
N LYS A 646 27.29 34.71 8.07
CA LYS A 646 28.65 34.15 7.94
C LYS A 646 29.70 35.22 7.81
N GLN A 647 29.47 36.21 6.94
CA GLN A 647 30.39 37.35 6.76
C GLN A 647 30.58 38.20 8.03
N GLN A 648 29.53 38.39 8.84
CA GLN A 648 29.64 39.10 10.10
C GLN A 648 30.28 38.29 11.20
N GLU A 649 30.06 36.97 11.24
CA GLU A 649 30.72 36.04 12.16
C GLU A 649 32.23 35.94 11.87
N ASP A 650 32.61 35.87 10.58
CA ASP A 650 34.02 35.88 10.17
C ASP A 650 34.73 37.16 10.66
N LYS A 651 34.04 38.31 10.53
CA LYS A 651 34.56 39.60 11.05
C LYS A 651 34.66 39.63 12.58
N LEU A 652 33.69 39.03 13.28
CA LEU A 652 33.70 38.91 14.73
C LEU A 652 34.90 38.08 15.18
N THR A 653 35.08 36.90 14.58
CA THR A 653 36.21 36.00 14.87
C THR A 653 37.55 36.69 14.64
N ALA A 654 37.71 37.36 13.52
CA ALA A 654 38.95 38.12 13.22
C ALA A 654 39.18 39.25 14.21
N LEU A 655 38.15 39.92 14.71
CA LEU A 655 38.29 40.97 15.73
C LEU A 655 38.64 40.37 17.11
N GLU A 656 38.02 39.27 17.48
CA GLU A 656 38.36 38.49 18.69
C GLU A 656 39.84 38.04 18.67
N GLU A 657 40.29 37.42 17.58
CA GLU A 657 41.67 36.98 17.42
C GLU A 657 42.67 38.14 17.51
N LYS A 658 42.30 39.28 16.89
CA LYS A 658 43.13 40.51 17.00
C LYS A 658 43.32 40.97 18.46
N TRP A 659 42.26 40.93 19.25
CA TRP A 659 42.31 41.33 20.65
C TRP A 659 42.99 40.28 21.51
N TYR A 660 42.76 39.01 21.31
CA TYR A 660 43.48 37.92 22.00
C TYR A 660 44.99 38.03 21.74
N ASN A 661 45.42 38.25 20.50
CA ASN A 661 46.82 38.42 20.17
C ASN A 661 47.45 39.66 20.86
N LYS A 662 46.69 40.75 20.99
CA LYS A 662 47.18 41.96 21.74
C LYS A 662 47.33 41.68 23.23
N PHE A 663 46.36 41.03 23.86
CA PHE A 663 46.43 40.66 25.27
C PHE A 663 47.52 39.62 25.54
N ALA A 664 47.69 38.62 24.69
CA ALA A 664 48.76 37.65 24.80
C ALA A 664 50.18 38.33 24.71
N ALA A 665 50.33 39.31 23.81
CA ALA A 665 51.55 40.09 23.72
C ALA A 665 51.80 40.95 25.00
N MET A 666 50.76 41.54 25.56
CA MET A 666 50.83 42.27 26.83
C MET A 666 51.21 41.35 28.00
N GLU A 667 50.56 40.21 28.13
CA GLU A 667 50.93 39.19 29.16
C GLU A 667 52.39 38.75 29.04
N THR A 668 52.87 38.51 27.82
CA THR A 668 54.26 38.15 27.57
C THR A 668 55.20 39.27 27.99
N ALA A 669 54.86 40.55 27.73
CA ALA A 669 55.62 41.70 28.17
C ALA A 669 55.62 41.86 29.70
N LEU A 670 54.47 41.64 30.35
CA LEU A 670 54.35 41.66 31.81
C LEU A 670 55.18 40.55 32.48
N ALA A 671 55.12 39.33 31.92
CA ALA A 671 55.95 38.23 32.39
C ALA A 671 57.46 38.53 32.32
N LYS A 672 57.91 39.18 31.23
CA LYS A 672 59.32 39.62 31.12
C LYS A 672 59.64 40.71 32.13
N LEU A 673 58.75 41.68 32.37
CA LEU A 673 58.94 42.72 33.37
C LEU A 673 59.06 42.15 34.82
N GLN A 674 58.15 41.19 35.16
CA GLN A 674 58.21 40.49 36.47
C GLN A 674 59.45 39.67 36.62
N SER A 675 59.87 38.95 35.56
CA SER A 675 61.12 38.22 35.55
C SER A 675 62.35 39.17 35.76
N ASN A 676 62.36 40.32 35.06
CA ASN A 676 63.41 41.32 35.24
C ASN A 676 63.37 41.94 36.64
N GLN A 677 62.19 42.22 37.16
CA GLN A 677 62.02 42.73 38.53
C GLN A 677 62.49 41.73 39.55
N SER A 678 62.16 40.42 39.41
CA SER A 678 62.64 39.37 40.25
C SER A 678 64.18 39.20 40.19
N ALA A 679 64.75 39.33 38.97
CA ALA A 679 66.22 39.30 38.78
C ALA A 679 66.91 40.51 39.46
N ILE A 680 66.33 41.71 39.33
CA ILE A 680 66.81 42.91 40.00
C ILE A 680 66.65 42.80 41.53
N SER A 681 65.55 42.31 42.02
CA SER A 681 65.28 42.06 43.44
C SER A 681 66.30 41.02 44.04
N SER A 682 66.63 39.97 43.27
CA SER A 682 67.60 38.98 43.66
C SER A 682 69.03 39.56 43.66
N LEU A 683 69.32 40.49 42.75
CA LEU A 683 70.64 41.18 42.74
C LEU A 683 70.77 42.23 43.87
N LEU A 684 69.67 42.86 44.28
CA LEU A 684 69.68 43.88 45.35
C LEU A 684 69.40 43.26 46.73
N GLY A 685 68.83 42.11 46.84
CA GLY A 685 68.65 41.35 48.13
C GLY A 685 69.83 40.46 48.54
N GLY A 686 70.87 40.44 47.76
CA GLY A 686 72.13 39.74 48.06
C GLY A 686 73.28 40.62 48.57
N MET A 687 73.00 41.91 49.00
CA MET A 687 73.92 42.76 49.70
C MET A 687 73.54 42.90 51.16
#